data_08cb9d184c03c12c016607b0f2f2af0c
#
_entry.id   08cb9d184c03c12c016607b0f2f2af0c
#
_cell.length_a   1.000
_cell.length_b   1.000
_cell.length_c   1.000
_cell.angle_alpha   90.00
_cell.angle_beta   90.00
_cell.angle_gamma   90.00
#
_symmetry.space_group_name_H-M   'P 1'
#
loop_
_entity.id
_entity.type
_entity.pdbx_description
1 polymer ?
#
loop_
_entity_poly.entity_id
_entity_poly.type
_entity_poly.pdbx_seq_one_letter_code
_entity_poly.pdbx_strand_id
1 'polypeptide(L)'
;MSNRLDMKKDTNNPKDKTKYDGPEKPDAYIGNDKQWVFRALVLAFVDMCIIAISFFFALMIRFEFSYSHIPLSFLEGYLHIVPLFMVISLVVFYIFRLYHSIWRFASINEFMHIIAAFLVLAVVSVTIHEVYKIKMPYAFWIIGLMLSFALCTACRFAYRFIRTGQKMLEQRGSANGDEKVMIIGAGNAGRMLIRELIMSSHLHTKACCIIDDNPAKLGRFIDGVPIVGNRNDIPEMVEKYDITKIVYAVPSTSGKDRRDILNICKDTGCDVSVVPGIYQMVDGRVSVSNLRPVSIEDLLGRDPVVVDNDGIHSFLQGKVVMVTGGGGSIGSELCRQIAREDPKLLIIFDIYENNAYDIQQELKRKYPYVRVETLIGSVRNTNRLHYIFQTYHPEIIYHAAAHKHVPLMEESPNEAIKNNVLGTLKLSRIAAEYHVKKFVLISTDKAVNPTNIMGASKRLCEMVIQMMNRQTETDFVAVRFGNVLGSNGSVIPLFKKQIEDGGPVTVTDKRIIRYFMTIPEAVALVLQAGLYAHGGEIFVLDMGEPVKIDDMARNLIRLSGLEPDVDIQIVYTGLRPGEKLYEEMLMSEEGLKETPNKLIHVGEPIEMDDELFEKQLEMLEKACTSEAKDIKQIVASVVKTYHPDLEN
;
A
#
# COMPACT_ATOMS: atom_id res chain seq x y z
N MET A 1 -71.35 5.57 7.46
CA MET A 1 -70.98 5.90 8.85
C MET A 1 -69.48 5.91 8.92
N SER A 2 -68.81 7.00 8.59
CA SER A 2 -68.49 8.22 9.34
C SER A 2 -67.81 7.94 10.68
N ASN A 3 -66.50 8.13 10.67
CA ASN A 3 -65.84 8.87 11.73
C ASN A 3 -64.46 9.38 11.23
N ARG A 4 -64.43 10.69 10.98
CA ARG A 4 -63.21 11.53 10.91
C ARG A 4 -62.70 11.70 12.34
N LEU A 5 -61.40 11.59 12.51
CA LEU A 5 -60.72 12.17 13.65
C LEU A 5 -59.56 13.04 13.11
N ASP A 6 -59.74 14.33 13.32
CA ASP A 6 -58.75 15.38 13.12
C ASP A 6 -57.54 15.15 14.03
N MET A 7 -56.35 15.20 13.47
CA MET A 7 -55.10 15.43 14.23
C MET A 7 -54.39 16.69 13.71
N LYS A 8 -54.24 17.60 14.65
CA LYS A 8 -53.63 18.91 14.54
C LYS A 8 -52.23 18.87 13.94
N LYS A 9 -52.00 19.82 13.06
CA LYS A 9 -50.66 20.25 12.63
C LYS A 9 -49.87 20.76 13.84
N ASP A 10 -48.76 20.11 14.17
CA ASP A 10 -47.65 20.69 14.89
C ASP A 10 -46.54 21.06 13.89
N THR A 11 -46.42 22.33 13.65
CA THR A 11 -45.36 22.98 12.90
C THR A 11 -44.22 23.27 13.85
N ASN A 12 -43.16 22.43 13.85
CA ASN A 12 -41.81 22.83 14.19
C ASN A 12 -40.84 21.67 13.88
N ASN A 13 -40.22 21.73 12.70
CA ASN A 13 -39.04 20.92 12.43
C ASN A 13 -38.03 21.80 11.67
N PRO A 14 -36.85 22.12 12.25
CA PRO A 14 -35.84 22.91 11.57
C PRO A 14 -35.22 22.08 10.45
N LYS A 15 -35.27 22.61 9.24
CA LYS A 15 -34.65 22.07 8.03
C LYS A 15 -33.13 22.02 8.23
N ASP A 16 -32.63 20.83 8.47
CA ASP A 16 -31.20 20.52 8.34
C ASP A 16 -30.87 20.40 6.84
N LYS A 17 -30.34 21.48 6.27
CA LYS A 17 -29.81 21.52 4.92
C LYS A 17 -28.34 21.16 5.01
N THR A 18 -27.99 19.90 5.04
CA THR A 18 -26.65 19.46 4.65
C THR A 18 -26.53 19.51 3.14
N LYS A 19 -26.15 20.67 2.62
CA LYS A 19 -25.59 20.79 1.28
C LYS A 19 -24.26 20.04 1.26
N TYR A 20 -24.19 19.00 0.46
CA TYR A 20 -22.94 18.41 0.01
C TYR A 20 -22.32 19.41 -0.98
N ASP A 21 -21.39 20.22 -0.50
CA ASP A 21 -20.50 20.99 -1.35
C ASP A 21 -19.43 20.04 -1.89
N GLY A 22 -19.42 19.86 -3.22
CA GLY A 22 -18.33 19.16 -3.93
C GLY A 22 -16.97 19.85 -3.68
N PRO A 23 -15.83 19.24 -4.11
CA PRO A 23 -14.50 19.76 -3.83
C PRO A 23 -14.41 21.20 -4.34
N GLU A 24 -14.29 22.14 -3.42
CA GLU A 24 -14.01 23.55 -3.71
C GLU A 24 -12.78 23.62 -4.60
N LYS A 25 -12.95 24.25 -5.77
CA LYS A 25 -11.82 24.77 -6.53
C LYS A 25 -10.97 25.60 -5.56
N PRO A 26 -9.63 25.55 -5.64
CA PRO A 26 -8.81 26.43 -4.85
C PRO A 26 -9.15 27.86 -5.27
N ASP A 27 -10.06 28.48 -4.54
CA ASP A 27 -10.29 29.91 -4.66
C ASP A 27 -8.95 30.58 -4.40
N ALA A 28 -8.54 31.37 -5.37
CA ALA A 28 -7.47 32.33 -5.20
C ALA A 28 -7.85 33.20 -4.00
N TYR A 29 -7.28 32.89 -2.84
CA TYR A 29 -7.32 33.77 -1.67
C TYR A 29 -6.55 35.05 -2.02
N ILE A 30 -7.18 35.94 -2.80
CA ILE A 30 -6.88 37.37 -2.81
C ILE A 30 -7.57 37.93 -1.59
N GLY A 31 -7.16 37.49 -0.42
CA GLY A 31 -7.39 38.18 0.81
C GLY A 31 -6.65 39.51 0.70
N ASN A 32 -7.39 40.60 0.87
CA ASN A 32 -6.89 41.97 0.99
C ASN A 32 -6.04 42.07 2.25
N ASP A 33 -4.86 41.44 2.23
CA ASP A 33 -4.03 41.25 3.41
C ASP A 33 -3.12 42.48 3.60
N LYS A 34 -3.69 43.56 4.13
CA LYS A 34 -2.95 44.75 4.59
C LYS A 34 -1.76 44.36 5.48
N GLN A 35 -1.80 43.21 6.12
CA GLN A 35 -0.72 42.70 6.97
C GLN A 35 0.51 42.31 6.16
N TRP A 36 0.37 41.83 4.94
CA TRP A 36 1.53 41.50 4.08
C TRP A 36 2.29 42.77 3.68
N VAL A 37 1.58 43.82 3.24
CA VAL A 37 2.19 45.10 2.88
C VAL A 37 2.89 45.74 4.09
N PHE A 38 2.26 45.70 5.26
CA PHE A 38 2.87 46.23 6.49
C PHE A 38 4.17 45.49 6.84
N ARG A 39 4.18 44.18 6.76
CA ARG A 39 5.40 43.38 7.02
C ARG A 39 6.52 43.67 6.01
N ALA A 40 6.18 43.80 4.71
CA ALA A 40 7.14 44.16 3.68
C ALA A 40 7.76 45.55 3.93
N LEU A 41 6.95 46.53 4.36
CA LEU A 41 7.41 47.86 4.72
C LEU A 41 8.32 47.87 5.96
N VAL A 42 7.98 47.10 6.99
CA VAL A 42 8.84 46.95 8.19
C VAL A 42 10.18 46.34 7.79
N LEU A 43 10.19 45.33 6.93
CA LEU A 43 11.43 44.70 6.47
C LEU A 43 12.29 45.68 5.65
N ALA A 44 11.67 46.42 4.75
CA ALA A 44 12.34 47.41 3.95
C ALA A 44 12.99 48.50 4.84
N PHE A 45 12.27 48.91 5.88
CA PHE A 45 12.79 49.85 6.86
C PHE A 45 14.01 49.27 7.63
N VAL A 46 13.90 48.03 8.08
CA VAL A 46 15.01 47.33 8.77
C VAL A 46 16.23 47.21 7.84
N ASP A 47 16.03 46.81 6.57
CA ASP A 47 17.12 46.73 5.60
C ASP A 47 17.79 48.11 5.37
N MET A 48 17.03 49.20 5.28
CA MET A 48 17.58 50.53 5.21
C MET A 48 18.45 50.87 6.43
N CYS A 49 17.96 50.58 7.64
CA CYS A 49 18.75 50.76 8.86
C CYS A 49 20.03 49.93 8.86
N ILE A 50 19.94 48.65 8.45
CA ILE A 50 21.10 47.77 8.36
C ILE A 50 22.16 48.36 7.39
N ILE A 51 21.74 48.82 6.21
CA ILE A 51 22.64 49.38 5.22
C ILE A 51 23.31 50.69 5.80
N ALA A 52 22.48 51.59 6.34
CA ALA A 52 23.01 52.82 6.93
C ALA A 52 24.07 52.54 8.03
N ILE A 53 23.69 51.66 8.98
CA ILE A 53 24.57 51.30 10.09
C ILE A 53 25.82 50.60 9.58
N SER A 54 25.73 49.67 8.61
CA SER A 54 26.87 48.91 8.06
C SER A 54 27.90 49.84 7.40
N PHE A 55 27.42 50.80 6.61
CA PHE A 55 28.32 51.76 5.95
C PHE A 55 28.91 52.79 6.92
N PHE A 56 28.17 53.16 7.97
CA PHE A 56 28.72 53.97 9.05
C PHE A 56 29.82 53.23 9.83
N PHE A 57 29.58 51.98 10.18
CA PHE A 57 30.60 51.12 10.80
C PHE A 57 31.80 50.87 9.90
N ALA A 58 31.62 50.81 8.57
CA ALA A 58 32.71 50.73 7.64
C ALA A 58 33.65 51.94 7.73
N LEU A 59 33.11 53.14 7.92
CA LEU A 59 33.94 54.34 8.22
C LEU A 59 34.62 54.22 9.59
N MET A 60 33.88 53.84 10.62
CA MET A 60 34.43 53.69 11.97
C MET A 60 35.56 52.68 12.03
N ILE A 61 35.42 51.54 11.37
CA ILE A 61 36.51 50.51 11.25
C ILE A 61 37.72 51.08 10.52
N ARG A 62 37.49 51.84 9.44
CA ARG A 62 38.59 52.44 8.67
C ARG A 62 39.39 53.45 9.48
N PHE A 63 38.77 54.14 10.45
CA PHE A 63 39.40 55.16 11.31
C PHE A 63 39.54 54.65 12.76
N GLU A 64 39.78 53.36 12.97
CA GLU A 64 40.09 52.72 14.26
C GLU A 64 39.12 53.07 15.38
N PHE A 65 37.81 53.13 15.02
CA PHE A 65 36.71 53.50 15.92
C PHE A 65 36.81 54.88 16.54
N SER A 66 37.62 55.81 16.00
CA SER A 66 37.75 57.16 16.46
C SER A 66 36.94 58.13 15.58
N TYR A 67 35.80 58.62 16.07
CA TYR A 67 34.96 59.54 15.33
C TYR A 67 35.66 60.87 15.01
N SER A 68 36.53 61.35 15.89
CA SER A 68 37.27 62.60 15.73
C SER A 68 38.35 62.54 14.62
N HIS A 69 38.76 61.37 14.20
CA HIS A 69 39.71 61.16 13.13
C HIS A 69 39.06 61.03 11.75
N ILE A 70 37.73 61.00 11.64
CA ILE A 70 37.04 60.95 10.36
C ILE A 70 37.06 62.35 9.72
N PRO A 71 37.68 62.53 8.56
CA PRO A 71 37.65 63.81 7.86
C PRO A 71 36.19 64.20 7.49
N LEU A 72 35.85 65.49 7.64
CA LEU A 72 34.50 65.99 7.30
C LEU A 72 34.09 65.67 5.88
N SER A 73 35.01 65.65 4.92
CA SER A 73 34.74 65.27 3.52
C SER A 73 34.20 63.82 3.35
N PHE A 74 34.62 62.88 4.24
CA PHE A 74 34.09 61.49 4.22
C PHE A 74 32.73 61.38 4.90
N LEU A 75 32.46 62.19 5.91
CA LEU A 75 31.18 62.28 6.56
C LEU A 75 30.13 62.90 5.64
N GLU A 76 30.48 63.97 4.92
CA GLU A 76 29.61 64.55 3.88
C GLU A 76 29.40 63.56 2.75
N GLY A 77 30.43 62.86 2.30
CA GLY A 77 30.28 61.78 1.31
C GLY A 77 29.34 60.67 1.74
N TYR A 78 29.40 60.25 3.01
CA TYR A 78 28.47 59.29 3.59
C TYR A 78 27.05 59.78 3.54
N LEU A 79 26.78 61.02 3.97
CA LEU A 79 25.44 61.60 4.01
C LEU A 79 24.78 61.76 2.62
N HIS A 80 25.58 61.95 1.56
CA HIS A 80 25.06 62.05 0.20
C HIS A 80 24.91 60.70 -0.50
N ILE A 81 25.81 59.75 -0.27
CA ILE A 81 25.90 58.50 -1.01
C ILE A 81 24.95 57.44 -0.40
N VAL A 82 24.95 57.30 0.92
CA VAL A 82 24.25 56.19 1.58
C VAL A 82 22.73 56.29 1.39
N PRO A 83 22.06 57.44 1.43
CA PRO A 83 20.62 57.50 1.12
C PRO A 83 20.31 57.06 -0.31
N LEU A 84 21.15 57.47 -1.29
CA LEU A 84 21.00 57.00 -2.68
C LEU A 84 21.20 55.48 -2.79
N PHE A 85 22.24 54.97 -2.13
CA PHE A 85 22.52 53.52 -2.15
C PHE A 85 21.44 52.69 -1.43
N MET A 86 20.80 53.22 -0.37
CA MET A 86 19.64 52.62 0.30
C MET A 86 18.47 52.46 -0.66
N VAL A 87 18.10 53.51 -1.41
CA VAL A 87 17.02 53.44 -2.40
C VAL A 87 17.32 52.39 -3.48
N ILE A 88 18.55 52.41 -4.02
CA ILE A 88 18.96 51.43 -5.02
C ILE A 88 18.91 50.01 -4.44
N SER A 89 19.33 49.82 -3.21
CA SER A 89 19.30 48.48 -2.55
C SER A 89 17.88 47.99 -2.36
N LEU A 90 16.92 48.84 -2.01
CA LEU A 90 15.50 48.48 -1.91
C LEU A 90 14.95 48.02 -3.27
N VAL A 91 15.29 48.72 -4.36
CA VAL A 91 14.89 48.32 -5.71
C VAL A 91 15.46 46.95 -6.09
N VAL A 92 16.75 46.74 -5.84
CA VAL A 92 17.42 45.46 -6.09
C VAL A 92 16.76 44.34 -5.27
N PHE A 93 16.52 44.52 -3.98
CA PHE A 93 15.88 43.56 -3.09
C PHE A 93 14.44 43.23 -3.54
N TYR A 94 13.73 44.24 -4.06
CA TYR A 94 12.40 44.04 -4.63
C TYR A 94 12.44 43.19 -5.91
N ILE A 95 13.38 43.48 -6.82
CA ILE A 95 13.58 42.70 -8.08
C ILE A 95 13.89 41.23 -7.75
N PHE A 96 14.76 40.99 -6.77
CA PHE A 96 15.09 39.63 -6.31
C PHE A 96 14.04 39.01 -5.41
N ARG A 97 12.83 39.63 -5.30
CA ARG A 97 11.65 39.13 -4.54
C ARG A 97 11.91 38.90 -3.04
N LEU A 98 12.89 39.57 -2.44
CA LEU A 98 13.23 39.39 -1.03
C LEU A 98 12.15 39.89 -0.07
N TYR A 99 11.14 40.66 -0.54
CA TYR A 99 9.99 41.14 0.23
C TYR A 99 8.72 40.30 -0.03
N HIS A 100 8.72 39.33 -0.96
CA HIS A 100 7.58 38.50 -1.28
C HIS A 100 7.61 37.15 -0.53
N SER A 101 8.67 36.88 0.20
CA SER A 101 8.87 35.60 0.88
C SER A 101 8.13 35.56 2.22
N ILE A 102 7.52 34.40 2.51
CA ILE A 102 6.91 34.13 3.81
C ILE A 102 8.02 33.72 4.77
N TRP A 103 8.34 34.53 5.76
CA TRP A 103 9.41 34.33 6.76
C TRP A 103 9.43 32.95 7.42
N ARG A 104 8.31 32.25 7.31
CA ARG A 104 8.11 30.92 7.89
C ARG A 104 8.93 29.83 7.18
N PHE A 105 9.35 30.06 5.91
CA PHE A 105 9.90 29.03 5.04
C PHE A 105 11.23 29.45 4.39
N ALA A 106 12.07 30.29 5.05
CA ALA A 106 13.37 30.64 4.49
C ALA A 106 14.16 29.39 4.05
N SER A 107 14.43 29.28 2.75
CA SER A 107 15.04 28.11 2.11
C SER A 107 16.43 28.45 1.56
N ILE A 108 17.17 27.44 1.12
CA ILE A 108 18.45 27.62 0.40
C ILE A 108 18.26 28.56 -0.80
N ASN A 109 17.11 28.51 -1.47
CA ASN A 109 16.81 29.39 -2.60
C ASN A 109 16.78 30.88 -2.19
N GLU A 110 16.24 31.21 -1.03
CA GLU A 110 16.25 32.60 -0.52
C GLU A 110 17.67 33.08 -0.23
N PHE A 111 18.49 32.22 0.34
CA PHE A 111 19.91 32.54 0.54
C PHE A 111 20.62 32.82 -0.78
N MET A 112 20.33 32.05 -1.83
CA MET A 112 20.88 32.29 -3.18
C MET A 112 20.38 33.62 -3.77
N HIS A 113 19.13 34.02 -3.52
CA HIS A 113 18.62 35.32 -3.95
C HIS A 113 19.30 36.48 -3.21
N ILE A 114 19.61 36.32 -1.91
CA ILE A 114 20.38 37.32 -1.15
C ILE A 114 21.78 37.47 -1.75
N ILE A 115 22.49 36.36 -2.02
CA ILE A 115 23.81 36.39 -2.65
C ILE A 115 23.76 37.12 -4.00
N ALA A 116 22.79 36.76 -4.86
CA ALA A 116 22.65 37.37 -6.16
C ALA A 116 22.35 38.87 -6.08
N ALA A 117 21.50 39.29 -5.14
CA ALA A 117 21.20 40.71 -4.90
C ALA A 117 22.46 41.48 -4.47
N PHE A 118 23.25 40.92 -3.56
CA PHE A 118 24.49 41.56 -3.10
C PHE A 118 25.62 41.58 -4.16
N LEU A 119 25.67 40.60 -5.05
CA LEU A 119 26.55 40.65 -6.22
C LEU A 119 26.20 41.82 -7.16
N VAL A 120 24.90 42.04 -7.40
CA VAL A 120 24.44 43.20 -8.18
C VAL A 120 24.80 44.50 -7.46
N LEU A 121 24.58 44.59 -6.14
CA LEU A 121 24.94 45.76 -5.35
C LEU A 121 26.43 46.01 -5.34
N ALA A 122 27.27 44.98 -5.39
CA ALA A 122 28.74 45.16 -5.52
C ALA A 122 29.09 45.80 -6.87
N VAL A 123 28.49 45.36 -7.97
CA VAL A 123 28.69 45.97 -9.29
C VAL A 123 28.20 47.43 -9.30
N VAL A 124 27.03 47.68 -8.71
CA VAL A 124 26.48 49.06 -8.58
C VAL A 124 27.40 49.95 -7.77
N SER A 125 27.95 49.45 -6.64
CA SER A 125 28.87 50.24 -5.79
C SER A 125 30.16 50.65 -6.53
N VAL A 126 30.72 49.73 -7.32
CA VAL A 126 31.89 50.06 -8.16
C VAL A 126 31.50 51.11 -9.22
N THR A 127 30.35 50.94 -9.87
CA THR A 127 29.89 51.88 -10.89
C THR A 127 29.66 53.28 -10.30
N ILE A 128 29.04 53.38 -9.11
CA ILE A 128 28.82 54.66 -8.41
C ILE A 128 30.19 55.28 -8.08
N HIS A 129 31.14 54.50 -7.57
CA HIS A 129 32.48 54.98 -7.23
C HIS A 129 33.21 55.60 -8.43
N GLU A 130 33.21 54.91 -9.57
CA GLU A 130 33.92 55.32 -10.78
C GLU A 130 33.24 56.48 -11.52
N VAL A 131 31.91 56.46 -11.67
CA VAL A 131 31.14 57.46 -12.42
C VAL A 131 31.10 58.79 -11.69
N TYR A 132 30.84 58.80 -10.39
CA TYR A 132 30.74 60.02 -9.63
C TYR A 132 32.07 60.52 -9.07
N LYS A 133 33.21 59.81 -9.35
CA LYS A 133 34.57 60.15 -8.88
C LYS A 133 34.62 60.50 -7.39
N ILE A 134 33.89 59.71 -6.59
CA ILE A 134 33.69 59.99 -5.19
C ILE A 134 34.99 59.72 -4.42
N LYS A 135 35.44 60.71 -3.64
CA LYS A 135 36.65 60.57 -2.81
C LYS A 135 36.38 59.70 -1.57
N MET A 136 35.86 58.45 -1.76
CA MET A 136 35.69 57.49 -0.68
C MET A 136 36.64 56.29 -0.86
N PRO A 137 37.19 55.77 0.24
CA PRO A 137 38.12 54.61 0.12
C PRO A 137 37.38 53.36 -0.37
N TYR A 138 38.00 52.51 -1.17
CA TYR A 138 37.44 51.21 -1.57
C TYR A 138 37.06 50.33 -0.37
N ALA A 139 37.82 50.42 0.74
CA ALA A 139 37.53 49.73 1.98
C ALA A 139 36.12 50.05 2.53
N PHE A 140 35.63 51.29 2.35
CA PHE A 140 34.27 51.68 2.74
C PHE A 140 33.18 50.84 2.02
N TRP A 141 33.34 50.64 0.73
CA TRP A 141 32.39 49.87 -0.05
C TRP A 141 32.47 48.37 0.27
N ILE A 142 33.68 47.83 0.37
CA ILE A 142 33.90 46.40 0.63
C ILE A 142 33.38 46.04 2.03
N ILE A 143 33.78 46.75 3.06
CA ILE A 143 33.39 46.50 4.44
C ILE A 143 31.90 46.76 4.63
N GLY A 144 31.37 47.86 4.06
CA GLY A 144 29.94 48.20 4.12
C GLY A 144 29.04 47.12 3.52
N LEU A 145 29.41 46.62 2.32
CA LEU A 145 28.68 45.53 1.66
C LEU A 145 28.79 44.20 2.43
N MET A 146 29.97 43.83 2.93
CA MET A 146 30.15 42.61 3.73
C MET A 146 29.29 42.63 5.02
N LEU A 147 29.35 43.76 5.76
CA LEU A 147 28.52 43.92 6.97
C LEU A 147 27.03 43.91 6.65
N SER A 148 26.60 44.62 5.59
CA SER A 148 25.20 44.61 5.16
C SER A 148 24.73 43.24 4.79
N PHE A 149 25.53 42.47 4.04
CA PHE A 149 25.22 41.09 3.67
C PHE A 149 25.07 40.20 4.91
N ALA A 150 26.02 40.26 5.84
CA ALA A 150 26.01 39.47 7.07
C ALA A 150 24.78 39.81 7.94
N LEU A 151 24.51 41.11 8.16
CA LEU A 151 23.38 41.55 9.00
C LEU A 151 22.03 41.29 8.34
N CYS A 152 21.86 41.53 7.04
CA CYS A 152 20.62 41.21 6.32
C CYS A 152 20.36 39.70 6.33
N THR A 153 21.38 38.89 6.14
CA THR A 153 21.24 37.42 6.23
C THR A 153 20.90 36.99 7.65
N ALA A 154 21.62 37.49 8.66
CA ALA A 154 21.37 37.19 10.06
C ALA A 154 19.96 37.55 10.48
N CYS A 155 19.47 38.75 10.10
CA CYS A 155 18.13 39.24 10.43
C CYS A 155 17.03 38.29 9.85
N ARG A 156 17.19 37.81 8.59
CA ARG A 156 16.21 36.94 7.95
C ARG A 156 16.21 35.53 8.53
N PHE A 157 17.38 35.02 8.93
CA PHE A 157 17.51 33.68 9.50
C PHE A 157 17.32 33.62 11.02
N ALA A 158 17.55 34.72 11.75
CA ALA A 158 17.41 34.80 13.21
C ALA A 158 15.99 34.42 13.69
N TYR A 159 14.96 34.94 13.02
CA TYR A 159 13.57 34.60 13.34
C TYR A 159 13.29 33.08 13.24
N ARG A 160 13.82 32.44 12.24
CA ARG A 160 13.71 30.98 12.09
C ARG A 160 14.45 30.24 13.20
N PHE A 161 15.66 30.70 13.54
CA PHE A 161 16.47 30.06 14.57
C PHE A 161 15.84 30.16 15.95
N ILE A 162 15.33 31.35 16.30
CA ILE A 162 14.64 31.61 17.58
C ILE A 162 13.37 30.76 17.68
N ARG A 163 12.54 30.69 16.64
CA ARG A 163 11.29 29.93 16.65
C ARG A 163 11.50 28.42 16.66
N THR A 164 12.50 27.92 15.92
CA THR A 164 12.87 26.49 15.94
C THR A 164 13.43 26.11 17.31
N GLY A 165 14.26 26.99 17.89
CA GLY A 165 14.78 26.83 19.24
C GLY A 165 13.72 26.86 20.33
N GLN A 166 12.72 27.76 20.23
CA GLN A 166 11.59 27.82 21.16
C GLN A 166 10.75 26.53 21.11
N LYS A 167 10.42 26.02 19.91
CA LYS A 167 9.71 24.75 19.77
C LYS A 167 10.49 23.56 20.33
N MET A 168 11.81 23.52 20.17
CA MET A 168 12.66 22.50 20.79
C MET A 168 12.71 22.62 22.32
N LEU A 169 12.63 23.82 22.87
CA LEU A 169 12.57 24.05 24.31
C LEU A 169 11.20 23.72 24.92
N GLU A 170 10.11 24.04 24.23
CA GLU A 170 8.74 23.68 24.64
C GLU A 170 8.56 22.16 24.69
N GLN A 171 9.15 21.41 23.75
CA GLN A 171 9.13 19.93 23.77
C GLN A 171 9.95 19.31 24.91
N ARG A 172 10.94 20.02 25.46
CA ARG A 172 11.67 19.56 26.65
C ARG A 172 10.89 19.73 27.95
N GLY A 173 9.86 20.60 27.95
CA GLY A 173 9.05 20.92 29.15
C GLY A 173 7.74 20.12 29.29
N SER A 174 7.25 19.43 28.26
CA SER A 174 6.01 18.66 28.31
C SER A 174 6.31 17.22 28.77
N ALA A 175 6.49 17.03 30.06
CA ALA A 175 7.04 15.79 30.63
C ALA A 175 5.99 14.79 31.13
N ASN A 176 4.67 15.07 31.04
CA ASN A 176 3.65 14.16 31.56
C ASN A 176 2.48 14.02 30.57
N GLY A 177 2.45 12.90 29.83
CA GLY A 177 1.29 12.47 29.04
C GLY A 177 1.53 12.25 27.53
N ASP A 178 2.73 12.52 27.00
CA ASP A 178 3.03 12.28 25.60
C ASP A 178 3.38 10.80 25.36
N GLU A 179 2.77 10.18 24.35
CA GLU A 179 3.10 8.84 23.85
C GLU A 179 4.58 8.81 23.39
N LYS A 180 5.41 7.97 23.99
CA LYS A 180 6.85 7.86 23.68
C LYS A 180 7.07 6.88 22.53
N VAL A 181 7.63 7.37 21.43
CA VAL A 181 7.78 6.62 20.17
C VAL A 181 9.23 6.32 19.86
N MET A 182 9.51 5.04 19.57
CA MET A 182 10.73 4.57 18.93
C MET A 182 10.48 4.43 17.42
N ILE A 183 11.42 4.89 16.58
CA ILE A 183 11.33 4.77 15.13
C ILE A 183 12.36 3.75 14.64
N ILE A 184 11.91 2.73 13.92
CA ILE A 184 12.78 1.77 13.26
C ILE A 184 13.06 2.24 11.85
N GLY A 185 14.32 2.58 11.57
CA GLY A 185 14.80 3.06 10.27
C GLY A 185 15.16 4.54 10.23
N ALA A 186 16.45 4.83 10.08
CA ALA A 186 17.03 6.16 9.91
C ALA A 186 17.17 6.54 8.42
N GLY A 187 16.23 6.12 7.58
CA GLY A 187 16.14 6.44 6.16
C GLY A 187 15.24 7.66 5.89
N ASN A 188 14.87 7.85 4.61
CA ASN A 188 14.01 8.97 4.21
C ASN A 188 12.62 8.91 4.87
N ALA A 189 12.01 7.72 4.98
CA ALA A 189 10.70 7.55 5.61
C ALA A 189 10.75 7.91 7.11
N GLY A 190 11.73 7.40 7.86
CA GLY A 190 11.91 7.73 9.28
C GLY A 190 12.16 9.22 9.49
N ARG A 191 12.99 9.85 8.66
CA ARG A 191 13.25 11.29 8.71
C ARG A 191 11.97 12.12 8.46
N MET A 192 11.14 11.74 7.49
CA MET A 192 9.88 12.42 7.22
C MET A 192 8.94 12.34 8.41
N LEU A 193 8.79 11.15 9.00
CA LEU A 193 7.99 10.91 10.21
C LEU A 193 8.48 11.75 11.40
N ILE A 194 9.78 11.74 11.68
CA ILE A 194 10.36 12.54 12.77
C ILE A 194 10.01 14.02 12.60
N ARG A 195 10.16 14.56 11.40
CA ARG A 195 9.81 15.95 11.10
C ARG A 195 8.33 16.24 11.33
N GLU A 196 7.46 15.35 10.91
CA GLU A 196 6.02 15.52 11.10
C GLU A 196 5.65 15.47 12.58
N LEU A 197 6.19 14.51 13.35
CA LEU A 197 6.01 14.43 14.80
C LEU A 197 6.50 15.70 15.52
N ILE A 198 7.64 16.26 15.10
CA ILE A 198 8.17 17.51 15.65
C ILE A 198 7.33 18.74 15.24
N MET A 199 6.77 18.75 14.03
CA MET A 199 6.01 19.91 13.53
C MET A 199 4.55 19.93 13.98
N SER A 200 3.96 18.77 14.28
CA SER A 200 2.56 18.61 14.66
C SER A 200 2.40 18.80 16.16
N SER A 201 2.09 20.03 16.60
CA SER A 201 1.80 20.36 18.01
C SER A 201 0.50 19.72 18.55
N HIS A 202 -0.30 19.08 17.70
CA HIS A 202 -1.56 18.43 18.07
C HIS A 202 -1.42 16.94 18.35
N LEU A 203 -0.29 16.34 17.98
CA LEU A 203 0.01 14.94 18.29
C LEU A 203 0.74 14.93 19.65
N HIS A 204 0.10 14.42 20.67
CA HIS A 204 0.71 14.17 21.99
C HIS A 204 1.69 12.99 21.92
N THR A 205 2.64 13.05 20.98
CA THR A 205 3.55 11.95 20.62
C THR A 205 4.96 12.47 20.46
N LYS A 206 5.93 11.84 21.13
CA LYS A 206 7.33 12.26 21.15
C LYS A 206 8.24 11.17 20.60
N ALA A 207 8.99 11.45 19.51
CA ALA A 207 10.05 10.57 19.05
C ALA A 207 11.24 10.63 20.03
N CYS A 208 11.51 9.51 20.70
CA CYS A 208 12.55 9.43 21.75
C CYS A 208 13.88 8.89 21.20
N CYS A 209 13.86 7.89 20.33
CA CYS A 209 15.05 7.26 19.78
C CYS A 209 14.77 6.62 18.41
N ILE A 210 15.86 6.30 17.69
CA ILE A 210 15.83 5.64 16.39
C ILE A 210 16.69 4.39 16.48
N ILE A 211 16.24 3.31 15.86
CA ILE A 211 17.00 2.08 15.61
C ILE A 211 17.30 1.96 14.11
N ASP A 212 18.54 1.64 13.74
CA ASP A 212 18.93 1.38 12.34
C ASP A 212 20.09 0.39 12.31
N ASP A 213 19.98 -0.64 11.46
CA ASP A 213 21.01 -1.71 11.38
C ASP A 213 22.31 -1.26 10.71
N ASN A 214 22.35 -0.08 10.10
CA ASN A 214 23.55 0.44 9.49
C ASN A 214 24.50 1.02 10.55
N PRO A 215 25.65 0.37 10.85
CA PRO A 215 26.56 0.79 11.90
C PRO A 215 27.15 2.18 11.67
N ALA A 216 27.20 2.64 10.41
CA ALA A 216 27.72 3.98 10.07
C ALA A 216 26.80 5.12 10.57
N LYS A 217 25.57 4.82 10.97
CA LYS A 217 24.60 5.80 11.48
C LYS A 217 24.56 5.84 13.00
N LEU A 218 25.07 4.83 13.68
CA LEU A 218 25.02 4.72 15.14
C LEU A 218 25.66 5.95 15.81
N GLY A 219 25.03 6.47 16.87
CA GLY A 219 25.47 7.65 17.61
C GLY A 219 25.22 8.98 16.91
N ARG A 220 24.62 8.97 15.71
CA ARG A 220 24.22 10.19 14.99
C ARG A 220 22.80 10.62 15.38
N PHE A 221 22.40 11.80 14.91
CA PHE A 221 21.10 12.39 15.20
C PHE A 221 20.35 12.72 13.90
N ILE A 222 19.02 12.54 13.91
CA ILE A 222 18.13 13.03 12.85
C ILE A 222 17.17 14.02 13.50
N ASP A 223 17.25 15.29 13.08
CA ASP A 223 16.42 16.40 13.59
C ASP A 223 16.34 16.43 15.15
N GLY A 224 17.46 16.06 15.83
CA GLY A 224 17.61 16.06 17.29
C GLY A 224 17.27 14.73 17.99
N VAL A 225 16.78 13.71 17.27
CA VAL A 225 16.50 12.37 17.80
C VAL A 225 17.72 11.46 17.60
N PRO A 226 18.24 10.79 18.66
CA PRO A 226 19.46 9.98 18.56
C PRO A 226 19.19 8.62 17.91
N ILE A 227 20.17 8.11 17.14
CA ILE A 227 20.23 6.73 16.67
C ILE A 227 21.01 5.93 17.71
N VAL A 228 20.30 5.04 18.43
CA VAL A 228 20.80 4.44 19.68
C VAL A 228 21.27 2.99 19.57
N GLY A 229 20.90 2.29 18.47
CA GLY A 229 21.25 0.89 18.33
C GLY A 229 20.75 0.28 17.02
N ASN A 230 20.91 -1.05 16.90
CA ASN A 230 20.43 -1.90 15.84
C ASN A 230 19.20 -2.72 16.30
N ARG A 231 18.68 -3.61 15.44
CA ARG A 231 17.48 -4.42 15.74
C ARG A 231 17.56 -5.25 17.04
N ASN A 232 18.75 -5.69 17.44
CA ASN A 232 18.93 -6.50 18.64
C ASN A 232 18.84 -5.67 19.94
N ASP A 233 19.06 -4.36 19.84
CA ASP A 233 19.02 -3.43 20.97
C ASP A 233 17.59 -2.94 21.27
N ILE A 234 16.58 -3.29 20.43
CA ILE A 234 15.19 -2.84 20.58
C ILE A 234 14.64 -3.08 21.99
N PRO A 235 14.71 -4.30 22.58
CA PRO A 235 14.13 -4.55 23.91
C PRO A 235 14.76 -3.67 25.00
N GLU A 236 16.11 -3.57 25.04
CA GLU A 236 16.82 -2.73 26.01
C GLU A 236 16.46 -1.24 25.85
N MET A 237 16.35 -0.77 24.62
CA MET A 237 16.02 0.64 24.36
C MET A 237 14.55 0.96 24.65
N VAL A 238 13.63 0.00 24.52
CA VAL A 238 12.23 0.15 24.95
C VAL A 238 12.17 0.43 26.46
N GLU A 239 12.85 -0.35 27.27
CA GLU A 239 12.89 -0.15 28.72
C GLU A 239 13.60 1.16 29.10
N LYS A 240 14.77 1.43 28.51
CA LYS A 240 15.59 2.60 28.82
C LYS A 240 14.91 3.93 28.53
N TYR A 241 14.14 4.01 27.44
CA TYR A 241 13.44 5.23 27.03
C TYR A 241 11.96 5.23 27.43
N ASP A 242 11.47 4.15 28.07
CA ASP A 242 10.08 3.97 28.48
C ASP A 242 9.14 4.15 27.26
N ILE A 243 9.42 3.38 26.20
CA ILE A 243 8.71 3.47 24.91
C ILE A 243 7.36 2.79 25.02
N THR A 244 6.32 3.45 24.56
CA THR A 244 4.95 2.92 24.51
C THR A 244 4.54 2.49 23.09
N LYS A 245 5.19 3.09 22.07
CA LYS A 245 4.87 2.82 20.67
C LYS A 245 6.11 2.69 19.80
N ILE A 246 6.10 1.73 18.90
CA ILE A 246 7.15 1.52 17.90
C ILE A 246 6.60 1.77 16.51
N VAL A 247 7.31 2.56 15.70
CA VAL A 247 6.92 2.81 14.30
C VAL A 247 7.99 2.25 13.38
N TYR A 248 7.60 1.24 12.60
CA TYR A 248 8.47 0.67 11.57
C TYR A 248 8.42 1.51 10.29
N ALA A 249 9.55 2.15 9.95
CA ALA A 249 9.68 3.12 8.86
C ALA A 249 10.75 2.71 7.82
N VAL A 250 10.84 1.42 7.48
CA VAL A 250 11.76 0.89 6.46
C VAL A 250 10.99 0.17 5.34
N PRO A 251 10.31 0.90 4.45
CA PRO A 251 9.46 0.29 3.42
C PRO A 251 10.22 -0.49 2.34
N SER A 252 11.54 -0.30 2.23
CA SER A 252 12.39 -0.93 1.21
C SER A 252 13.17 -2.16 1.70
N THR A 253 12.93 -2.63 2.92
CA THR A 253 13.59 -3.80 3.50
C THR A 253 13.03 -5.09 2.91
N SER A 254 13.86 -6.15 2.83
CA SER A 254 13.42 -7.49 2.44
C SER A 254 12.30 -7.98 3.35
N GLY A 255 11.41 -8.81 2.81
CA GLY A 255 10.31 -9.38 3.58
C GLY A 255 10.79 -10.14 4.82
N LYS A 256 11.89 -10.90 4.69
CA LYS A 256 12.51 -11.63 5.81
C LYS A 256 12.98 -10.70 6.92
N ASP A 257 13.77 -9.67 6.59
CA ASP A 257 14.24 -8.69 7.58
C ASP A 257 13.09 -7.95 8.26
N ARG A 258 12.05 -7.59 7.49
CA ARG A 258 10.83 -6.97 8.02
C ARG A 258 10.18 -7.86 9.06
N ARG A 259 9.95 -9.14 8.75
CA ARG A 259 9.37 -10.11 9.67
C ARG A 259 10.20 -10.24 10.94
N ASP A 260 11.52 -10.37 10.81
CA ASP A 260 12.42 -10.57 11.95
C ASP A 260 12.40 -9.35 12.89
N ILE A 261 12.47 -8.13 12.35
CA ILE A 261 12.38 -6.89 13.13
C ILE A 261 11.00 -6.74 13.79
N LEU A 262 9.91 -6.99 13.05
CA LEU A 262 8.56 -6.87 13.61
C LEU A 262 8.29 -7.90 14.71
N ASN A 263 8.86 -9.10 14.63
CA ASN A 263 8.78 -10.09 15.70
C ASN A 263 9.49 -9.57 16.98
N ILE A 264 10.71 -9.02 16.86
CA ILE A 264 11.40 -8.40 18.00
C ILE A 264 10.56 -7.26 18.59
N CYS A 265 9.99 -6.39 17.76
CA CYS A 265 9.15 -5.29 18.24
C CYS A 265 7.93 -5.78 19.01
N LYS A 266 7.27 -6.85 18.56
CA LYS A 266 6.08 -7.41 19.22
C LYS A 266 6.39 -8.05 20.57
N ASP A 267 7.56 -8.68 20.70
CA ASP A 267 7.98 -9.30 21.97
C ASP A 267 8.23 -8.27 23.08
N THR A 268 8.28 -6.95 22.75
CA THR A 268 8.40 -5.86 23.73
C THR A 268 7.07 -5.46 24.38
N GLY A 269 5.93 -5.90 23.86
CA GLY A 269 4.59 -5.51 24.35
C GLY A 269 4.15 -4.08 23.96
N CYS A 270 4.96 -3.33 23.20
CA CYS A 270 4.59 -1.99 22.70
C CYS A 270 3.55 -2.05 21.59
N ASP A 271 2.77 -0.96 21.42
CA ASP A 271 1.97 -0.78 20.18
C ASP A 271 2.89 -0.62 18.98
N VAL A 272 2.71 -1.46 17.96
CA VAL A 272 3.56 -1.45 16.76
C VAL A 272 2.77 -1.02 15.53
N SER A 273 3.21 0.06 14.91
CA SER A 273 2.63 0.59 13.67
C SER A 273 3.66 0.55 12.53
N VAL A 274 3.19 0.41 11.30
CA VAL A 274 4.03 0.37 10.10
C VAL A 274 3.70 1.50 9.13
N VAL A 275 4.73 2.01 8.46
CA VAL A 275 4.56 2.87 7.30
C VAL A 275 4.21 1.99 6.11
N PRO A 276 3.09 2.23 5.40
CA PRO A 276 2.75 1.51 4.18
C PRO A 276 3.87 1.59 3.14
N GLY A 277 4.03 0.56 2.31
CA GLY A 277 4.96 0.57 1.20
C GLY A 277 4.68 1.71 0.22
N ILE A 278 5.71 2.21 -0.48
CA ILE A 278 5.60 3.32 -1.45
C ILE A 278 4.52 3.04 -2.50
N TYR A 279 4.32 1.78 -2.89
CA TYR A 279 3.28 1.33 -3.84
C TYR A 279 1.84 1.42 -3.30
N GLN A 280 1.65 1.56 -1.99
CA GLN A 280 0.34 1.67 -1.34
C GLN A 280 -0.04 3.13 -1.05
N MET A 281 0.86 4.07 -1.27
CA MET A 281 0.65 5.49 -1.01
C MET A 281 0.21 6.21 -2.28
N VAL A 282 -1.03 6.70 -2.30
CA VAL A 282 -1.63 7.42 -3.45
C VAL A 282 -0.83 8.67 -3.83
N ASP A 283 -0.18 9.33 -2.87
CA ASP A 283 0.58 10.59 -3.07
C ASP A 283 2.09 10.45 -2.84
N GLY A 284 2.62 9.24 -2.58
CA GLY A 284 4.05 9.02 -2.32
C GLY A 284 4.61 9.74 -1.08
N ARG A 285 3.74 10.31 -0.22
CA ARG A 285 4.14 11.04 0.99
C ARG A 285 3.97 10.18 2.23
N VAL A 286 5.03 10.04 3.01
CA VAL A 286 4.99 9.43 4.34
C VAL A 286 4.40 10.43 5.32
N SER A 287 3.28 10.06 5.97
CA SER A 287 2.62 10.87 7.00
C SER A 287 2.23 10.01 8.19
N VAL A 288 2.16 10.61 9.37
CA VAL A 288 1.67 9.96 10.60
C VAL A 288 0.22 9.48 10.43
N SER A 289 -0.60 10.20 9.65
CA SER A 289 -1.97 9.80 9.32
C SER A 289 -2.05 8.52 8.47
N ASN A 290 -0.96 8.12 7.82
CA ASN A 290 -0.88 6.93 7.00
C ASN A 290 -0.33 5.72 7.77
N LEU A 291 0.02 5.86 9.05
CA LEU A 291 0.44 4.75 9.88
C LEU A 291 -0.74 3.77 10.07
N ARG A 292 -0.46 2.49 9.94
CA ARG A 292 -1.42 1.44 10.23
C ARG A 292 -0.85 0.44 11.24
N PRO A 293 -1.68 -0.21 12.02
CA PRO A 293 -1.22 -1.34 12.85
C PRO A 293 -0.54 -2.42 12.01
N VAL A 294 0.36 -3.17 12.62
CA VAL A 294 0.96 -4.36 11.99
C VAL A 294 -0.14 -5.36 11.67
N SER A 295 -0.16 -5.83 10.46
CA SER A 295 -1.09 -6.89 10.02
C SER A 295 -0.38 -8.24 9.89
N ILE A 296 -1.16 -9.31 9.75
CA ILE A 296 -0.60 -10.64 9.58
C ILE A 296 0.21 -10.77 8.28
N GLU A 297 -0.15 -9.98 7.26
CA GLU A 297 0.56 -9.91 5.98
C GLU A 297 2.00 -9.42 6.15
N ASP A 298 2.24 -8.46 7.06
CA ASP A 298 3.57 -7.94 7.34
C ASP A 298 4.49 -8.98 7.98
N LEU A 299 3.90 -9.98 8.65
CA LEU A 299 4.62 -11.06 9.34
C LEU A 299 4.92 -12.28 8.44
N LEU A 300 4.39 -12.32 7.24
CA LEU A 300 4.70 -13.40 6.29
C LEU A 300 6.13 -13.35 5.77
N GLY A 301 6.76 -12.19 5.82
CA GLY A 301 8.13 -12.02 5.34
C GLY A 301 8.26 -12.16 3.82
N ARG A 302 7.20 -11.84 3.05
CA ARG A 302 7.23 -11.87 1.58
C ARG A 302 7.67 -10.54 1.01
N ASP A 303 8.43 -10.62 -0.07
CA ASP A 303 8.73 -9.45 -0.90
C ASP A 303 7.53 -9.12 -1.80
N PRO A 304 7.31 -7.84 -2.15
CA PRO A 304 6.25 -7.45 -3.08
C PRO A 304 6.43 -8.14 -4.44
N VAL A 305 5.33 -8.67 -4.97
CA VAL A 305 5.31 -9.30 -6.28
C VAL A 305 5.45 -8.23 -7.37
N VAL A 306 6.34 -8.45 -8.31
CA VAL A 306 6.53 -7.62 -9.50
C VAL A 306 5.95 -8.34 -10.70
N VAL A 307 5.02 -7.70 -11.40
CA VAL A 307 4.40 -8.19 -12.63
C VAL A 307 4.64 -7.23 -13.79
N ASP A 308 4.49 -7.73 -15.02
CA ASP A 308 4.53 -6.93 -16.24
C ASP A 308 3.19 -6.19 -16.43
N ASN A 309 3.07 -5.02 -15.80
CA ASN A 309 1.84 -4.23 -15.86
C ASN A 309 1.50 -3.78 -17.28
N ASP A 310 2.48 -3.43 -18.10
CA ASP A 310 2.26 -2.97 -19.48
C ASP A 310 1.76 -4.11 -20.37
N GLY A 311 2.32 -5.31 -20.19
CA GLY A 311 1.88 -6.52 -20.86
C GLY A 311 0.45 -6.92 -20.46
N ILE A 312 0.12 -6.90 -19.16
CA ILE A 312 -1.22 -7.19 -18.65
C ILE A 312 -2.22 -6.16 -19.18
N HIS A 313 -1.86 -4.87 -19.15
CA HIS A 313 -2.70 -3.80 -19.71
C HIS A 313 -3.02 -4.06 -21.18
N SER A 314 -2.00 -4.28 -22.02
CA SER A 314 -2.16 -4.54 -23.45
C SER A 314 -3.01 -5.80 -23.73
N PHE A 315 -2.93 -6.80 -22.86
CA PHE A 315 -3.69 -8.05 -22.97
C PHE A 315 -5.19 -7.87 -22.67
N LEU A 316 -5.53 -7.02 -21.67
CA LEU A 316 -6.91 -6.86 -21.17
C LEU A 316 -7.64 -5.64 -21.75
N GLN A 317 -6.92 -4.60 -22.15
CA GLN A 317 -7.50 -3.37 -22.67
C GLN A 317 -8.41 -3.62 -23.86
N GLY A 318 -9.60 -3.04 -23.80
CA GLY A 318 -10.59 -3.14 -24.89
C GLY A 318 -11.21 -4.54 -25.08
N LYS A 319 -10.94 -5.52 -24.18
CA LYS A 319 -11.49 -6.88 -24.25
C LYS A 319 -12.79 -7.02 -23.46
N VAL A 320 -13.58 -8.00 -23.85
CA VAL A 320 -14.73 -8.48 -23.07
C VAL A 320 -14.23 -9.60 -22.16
N VAL A 321 -14.15 -9.33 -20.87
CA VAL A 321 -13.60 -10.27 -19.86
C VAL A 321 -14.71 -10.75 -18.94
N MET A 322 -14.82 -12.05 -18.75
CA MET A 322 -15.77 -12.67 -17.83
C MET A 322 -15.05 -13.30 -16.63
N VAL A 323 -15.52 -12.99 -15.43
CA VAL A 323 -15.05 -13.61 -14.19
C VAL A 323 -16.19 -14.39 -13.58
N THR A 324 -16.06 -15.73 -13.52
CA THR A 324 -17.04 -16.58 -12.81
C THR A 324 -16.63 -16.74 -11.36
N GLY A 325 -17.61 -16.81 -10.46
CA GLY A 325 -17.32 -16.70 -9.03
C GLY A 325 -16.81 -15.32 -8.66
N GLY A 326 -17.26 -14.29 -9.41
CA GLY A 326 -16.75 -12.93 -9.31
C GLY A 326 -17.06 -12.22 -7.99
N GLY A 327 -18.01 -12.71 -7.19
CA GLY A 327 -18.26 -12.26 -5.81
C GLY A 327 -17.39 -12.96 -4.77
N GLY A 328 -16.66 -14.03 -5.13
CA GLY A 328 -15.74 -14.73 -4.24
C GLY A 328 -14.47 -13.93 -3.95
N SER A 329 -13.65 -14.40 -2.98
CA SER A 329 -12.43 -13.70 -2.56
C SER A 329 -11.43 -13.49 -3.71
N ILE A 330 -11.17 -14.53 -4.53
CA ILE A 330 -10.28 -14.42 -5.70
C ILE A 330 -10.99 -13.69 -6.85
N GLY A 331 -12.26 -14.06 -7.13
CA GLY A 331 -13.02 -13.46 -8.22
C GLY A 331 -13.23 -11.96 -8.07
N SER A 332 -13.52 -11.47 -6.87
CA SER A 332 -13.68 -10.03 -6.63
C SER A 332 -12.38 -9.25 -6.83
N GLU A 333 -11.25 -9.84 -6.45
CA GLU A 333 -9.96 -9.20 -6.68
C GLU A 333 -9.54 -9.25 -8.16
N LEU A 334 -9.85 -10.36 -8.88
CA LEU A 334 -9.74 -10.40 -10.34
C LEU A 334 -10.54 -9.25 -10.97
N CYS A 335 -11.79 -9.07 -10.56
CA CYS A 335 -12.62 -7.97 -11.05
C CYS A 335 -12.00 -6.59 -10.77
N ARG A 336 -11.40 -6.37 -9.58
CA ARG A 336 -10.73 -5.11 -9.22
C ARG A 336 -9.52 -4.83 -10.10
N GLN A 337 -8.66 -5.83 -10.28
CA GLN A 337 -7.44 -5.65 -11.07
C GLN A 337 -7.76 -5.53 -12.56
N ILE A 338 -8.66 -6.35 -13.10
CA ILE A 338 -9.10 -6.24 -14.50
C ILE A 338 -9.75 -4.87 -14.79
N ALA A 339 -10.55 -4.33 -13.86
CA ALA A 339 -11.17 -3.01 -14.04
C ALA A 339 -10.16 -1.86 -14.15
N ARG A 340 -8.94 -2.00 -13.62
CA ARG A 340 -7.85 -1.02 -13.77
C ARG A 340 -7.29 -0.99 -15.18
N GLU A 341 -7.42 -2.08 -15.92
CA GLU A 341 -6.81 -2.29 -17.23
C GLU A 341 -7.72 -1.87 -18.41
N ASP A 342 -8.77 -1.10 -18.13
CA ASP A 342 -9.70 -0.53 -19.10
C ASP A 342 -10.30 -1.55 -20.09
N PRO A 343 -10.95 -2.63 -19.59
CA PRO A 343 -11.62 -3.59 -20.45
C PRO A 343 -12.82 -2.94 -21.16
N LYS A 344 -13.16 -3.41 -22.37
CA LYS A 344 -14.40 -3.00 -23.07
C LYS A 344 -15.65 -3.30 -22.27
N LEU A 345 -15.64 -4.46 -21.59
CA LEU A 345 -16.72 -4.94 -20.71
C LEU A 345 -16.17 -5.92 -19.71
N LEU A 346 -16.46 -5.74 -18.44
CA LEU A 346 -16.23 -6.70 -17.38
C LEU A 346 -17.54 -7.37 -16.97
N ILE A 347 -17.63 -8.70 -17.11
CA ILE A 347 -18.79 -9.50 -16.73
C ILE A 347 -18.47 -10.20 -15.42
N ILE A 348 -19.23 -9.87 -14.37
CA ILE A 348 -19.22 -10.54 -13.07
C ILE A 348 -20.32 -11.60 -13.11
N PHE A 349 -19.96 -12.88 -13.04
CA PHE A 349 -20.92 -13.97 -13.01
C PHE A 349 -20.79 -14.75 -11.72
N ASP A 350 -21.85 -14.75 -10.91
CA ASP A 350 -21.85 -15.44 -9.61
C ASP A 350 -23.24 -16.03 -9.30
N ILE A 351 -23.26 -17.06 -8.47
CA ILE A 351 -24.51 -17.63 -7.97
C ILE A 351 -25.04 -16.85 -6.76
N TYR A 352 -24.14 -16.19 -5.99
CA TYR A 352 -24.46 -15.47 -4.77
C TYR A 352 -24.59 -13.97 -5.03
N GLU A 353 -25.82 -13.48 -5.01
CA GLU A 353 -26.16 -12.10 -5.40
C GLU A 353 -25.52 -11.03 -4.51
N ASN A 354 -25.46 -11.24 -3.18
CA ASN A 354 -25.00 -10.20 -2.27
C ASN A 354 -23.53 -9.83 -2.53
N ASN A 355 -22.64 -10.83 -2.60
CA ASN A 355 -21.24 -10.58 -2.89
C ASN A 355 -21.02 -10.00 -4.31
N ALA A 356 -21.83 -10.44 -5.29
CA ALA A 356 -21.78 -9.91 -6.64
C ALA A 356 -22.24 -8.43 -6.68
N TYR A 357 -23.23 -8.07 -5.88
CA TYR A 357 -23.70 -6.70 -5.72
C TYR A 357 -22.63 -5.81 -5.06
N ASP A 358 -22.00 -6.28 -3.99
CA ASP A 358 -21.00 -5.52 -3.25
C ASP A 358 -19.82 -5.13 -4.16
N ILE A 359 -19.26 -6.10 -4.92
CA ILE A 359 -18.18 -5.80 -5.85
C ILE A 359 -18.64 -4.90 -7.00
N GLN A 360 -19.87 -5.05 -7.49
CA GLN A 360 -20.42 -4.15 -8.51
C GLN A 360 -20.45 -2.69 -8.01
N GLN A 361 -20.96 -2.45 -6.79
CA GLN A 361 -21.05 -1.11 -6.21
C GLN A 361 -19.65 -0.51 -5.99
N GLU A 362 -18.69 -1.32 -5.53
CA GLU A 362 -17.32 -0.90 -5.38
C GLU A 362 -16.72 -0.44 -6.72
N LEU A 363 -16.86 -1.25 -7.77
CA LEU A 363 -16.29 -0.95 -9.09
C LEU A 363 -16.95 0.26 -9.75
N LYS A 364 -18.27 0.40 -9.67
CA LYS A 364 -18.99 1.58 -10.18
C LYS A 364 -18.52 2.89 -9.53
N ARG A 365 -18.16 2.84 -8.24
CA ARG A 365 -17.64 3.99 -7.51
C ARG A 365 -16.19 4.31 -7.86
N LYS A 366 -15.33 3.29 -7.94
CA LYS A 366 -13.88 3.45 -8.17
C LYS A 366 -13.52 3.65 -9.66
N TYR A 367 -14.25 2.99 -10.55
CA TYR A 367 -13.99 2.96 -12.00
C TYR A 367 -15.27 3.28 -12.79
N PRO A 368 -15.85 4.49 -12.66
CA PRO A 368 -17.13 4.85 -13.27
C PRO A 368 -17.13 4.81 -14.79
N TYR A 369 -15.96 4.80 -15.42
CA TYR A 369 -15.77 4.72 -16.87
C TYR A 369 -15.76 3.28 -17.41
N VAL A 370 -15.57 2.26 -16.54
CA VAL A 370 -15.57 0.86 -16.95
C VAL A 370 -17.01 0.34 -16.99
N ARG A 371 -17.37 -0.25 -18.13
CA ARG A 371 -18.66 -0.94 -18.25
C ARG A 371 -18.60 -2.26 -17.50
N VAL A 372 -19.46 -2.42 -16.48
CA VAL A 372 -19.56 -3.63 -15.65
C VAL A 372 -20.97 -4.18 -15.74
N GLU A 373 -21.10 -5.43 -16.16
CA GLU A 373 -22.34 -6.21 -16.14
C GLU A 373 -22.27 -7.28 -15.05
N THR A 374 -23.24 -7.30 -14.15
CA THR A 374 -23.32 -8.29 -13.07
C THR A 374 -24.49 -9.22 -13.31
N LEU A 375 -24.17 -10.49 -13.49
CA LEU A 375 -25.12 -11.52 -13.92
C LEU A 375 -25.18 -12.63 -12.86
N ILE A 376 -26.39 -12.91 -12.37
CA ILE A 376 -26.60 -13.97 -11.40
C ILE A 376 -26.95 -15.28 -12.13
N GLY A 377 -26.27 -16.36 -11.72
CA GLY A 377 -26.49 -17.68 -12.27
C GLY A 377 -25.42 -18.69 -11.84
N SER A 378 -25.70 -19.96 -12.10
CA SER A 378 -24.78 -21.07 -11.82
C SER A 378 -24.05 -21.50 -13.08
N VAL A 379 -22.77 -21.84 -12.98
CA VAL A 379 -21.97 -22.47 -14.04
C VAL A 379 -22.51 -23.83 -14.47
N ARG A 380 -23.41 -24.41 -13.67
CA ARG A 380 -24.10 -25.67 -13.97
C ARG A 380 -25.25 -25.49 -14.97
N ASN A 381 -25.74 -24.27 -15.19
CA ASN A 381 -26.91 -23.97 -16.03
C ASN A 381 -26.49 -23.61 -17.45
N THR A 382 -26.52 -24.60 -18.33
CA THR A 382 -26.13 -24.50 -19.74
C THR A 382 -26.94 -23.42 -20.49
N ASN A 383 -28.27 -23.35 -20.31
CA ASN A 383 -29.10 -22.35 -21.00
C ASN A 383 -28.73 -20.92 -20.59
N ARG A 384 -28.43 -20.69 -19.30
CA ARG A 384 -28.01 -19.38 -18.81
C ARG A 384 -26.65 -18.98 -19.38
N LEU A 385 -25.72 -19.93 -19.49
CA LEU A 385 -24.41 -19.70 -20.10
C LEU A 385 -24.55 -19.36 -21.58
N HIS A 386 -25.31 -20.14 -22.38
CA HIS A 386 -25.54 -19.81 -23.79
C HIS A 386 -26.10 -18.41 -23.98
N TYR A 387 -27.11 -18.01 -23.18
CA TYR A 387 -27.67 -16.65 -23.23
C TYR A 387 -26.57 -15.59 -23.00
N ILE A 388 -25.70 -15.80 -22.02
CA ILE A 388 -24.64 -14.84 -21.68
C ILE A 388 -23.62 -14.75 -22.84
N PHE A 389 -23.16 -15.90 -23.33
CA PHE A 389 -22.16 -15.92 -24.41
C PHE A 389 -22.69 -15.34 -25.71
N GLN A 390 -23.93 -15.64 -26.04
CA GLN A 390 -24.60 -15.09 -27.23
C GLN A 390 -24.82 -13.56 -27.12
N THR A 391 -25.06 -13.04 -25.91
CA THR A 391 -25.36 -11.63 -25.71
C THR A 391 -24.09 -10.77 -25.60
N TYR A 392 -23.06 -11.27 -24.90
CA TYR A 392 -21.92 -10.45 -24.51
C TYR A 392 -20.61 -10.82 -25.20
N HIS A 393 -20.52 -12.02 -25.80
CA HIS A 393 -19.35 -12.52 -26.52
C HIS A 393 -18.03 -12.37 -25.73
N PRO A 394 -17.87 -13.02 -24.54
CA PRO A 394 -16.63 -12.91 -23.77
C PRO A 394 -15.44 -13.44 -24.58
N GLU A 395 -14.32 -12.69 -24.56
CA GLU A 395 -13.08 -13.06 -25.23
C GLU A 395 -12.11 -13.77 -24.28
N ILE A 396 -12.15 -13.41 -22.99
CA ILE A 396 -11.27 -13.96 -21.95
C ILE A 396 -12.14 -14.37 -20.76
N ILE A 397 -11.90 -15.54 -20.20
CA ILE A 397 -12.60 -16.06 -19.04
C ILE A 397 -11.60 -16.39 -17.93
N TYR A 398 -11.85 -15.85 -16.73
CA TYR A 398 -11.24 -16.30 -15.49
C TYR A 398 -12.26 -17.08 -14.68
N HIS A 399 -12.03 -18.39 -14.57
CA HIS A 399 -12.96 -19.31 -13.92
C HIS A 399 -12.57 -19.57 -12.48
N ALA A 400 -13.16 -18.79 -11.54
CA ALA A 400 -12.93 -18.91 -10.10
C ALA A 400 -14.15 -19.47 -9.33
N ALA A 401 -15.23 -19.85 -10.03
CA ALA A 401 -16.39 -20.47 -9.41
C ALA A 401 -16.11 -21.92 -9.02
N ALA A 402 -16.05 -22.21 -7.71
CA ALA A 402 -15.85 -23.57 -7.20
C ALA A 402 -16.31 -23.68 -5.74
N HIS A 403 -16.71 -24.88 -5.33
CA HIS A 403 -16.80 -25.25 -3.92
C HIS A 403 -15.42 -25.64 -3.40
N LYS A 404 -14.95 -24.99 -2.30
CA LYS A 404 -13.56 -25.10 -1.83
C LYS A 404 -13.38 -25.67 -0.42
N HIS A 405 -14.44 -25.74 0.37
CA HIS A 405 -14.36 -26.19 1.76
C HIS A 405 -14.26 -27.70 1.86
N VAL A 406 -13.07 -28.20 2.21
CA VAL A 406 -12.77 -29.63 2.28
C VAL A 406 -13.77 -30.37 3.16
N PRO A 407 -14.04 -29.99 4.43
CA PRO A 407 -14.99 -30.76 5.26
C PRO A 407 -16.39 -30.84 4.67
N LEU A 408 -16.91 -29.73 4.11
CA LEU A 408 -18.25 -29.73 3.52
C LEU A 408 -18.34 -30.57 2.25
N MET A 409 -17.26 -30.62 1.47
CA MET A 409 -17.21 -31.45 0.27
C MET A 409 -17.04 -32.93 0.61
N GLU A 410 -16.33 -33.27 1.69
CA GLU A 410 -16.27 -34.64 2.19
C GLU A 410 -17.65 -35.18 2.61
N GLU A 411 -18.51 -34.31 3.17
CA GLU A 411 -19.90 -34.61 3.52
C GLU A 411 -20.85 -34.59 2.30
N SER A 412 -20.51 -33.80 1.27
CA SER A 412 -21.34 -33.61 0.07
C SER A 412 -20.54 -33.86 -1.22
N PRO A 413 -19.97 -35.05 -1.42
CA PRO A 413 -19.03 -35.31 -2.51
C PRO A 413 -19.67 -35.21 -3.90
N ASN A 414 -20.94 -35.55 -4.06
CA ASN A 414 -21.66 -35.41 -5.32
C ASN A 414 -21.75 -33.93 -5.74
N GLU A 415 -21.95 -33.00 -4.80
CA GLU A 415 -22.01 -31.58 -5.11
C GLU A 415 -20.64 -31.01 -5.53
N ALA A 416 -19.52 -31.55 -5.00
CA ALA A 416 -18.19 -31.19 -5.47
C ALA A 416 -18.03 -31.54 -6.97
N ILE A 417 -18.48 -32.74 -7.39
CA ILE A 417 -18.39 -33.16 -8.80
C ILE A 417 -19.36 -32.35 -9.67
N LYS A 418 -20.63 -32.20 -9.27
CA LYS A 418 -21.63 -31.44 -10.04
C LYS A 418 -21.18 -29.99 -10.28
N ASN A 419 -20.68 -29.33 -9.24
CA ASN A 419 -20.34 -27.91 -9.33
C ASN A 419 -18.96 -27.69 -9.96
N ASN A 420 -17.92 -28.35 -9.42
CA ASN A 420 -16.57 -28.10 -9.85
C ASN A 420 -16.28 -28.74 -11.22
N VAL A 421 -16.54 -30.03 -11.36
CA VAL A 421 -16.17 -30.79 -12.58
C VAL A 421 -17.14 -30.53 -13.72
N LEU A 422 -18.43 -30.84 -13.51
CA LEU A 422 -19.44 -30.68 -14.57
C LEU A 422 -19.72 -29.20 -14.88
N GLY A 423 -19.63 -28.33 -13.88
CA GLY A 423 -19.71 -26.87 -14.09
C GLY A 423 -18.59 -26.37 -14.98
N THR A 424 -17.32 -26.79 -14.72
CA THR A 424 -16.17 -26.48 -15.57
C THR A 424 -16.32 -27.07 -16.97
N LEU A 425 -16.73 -28.33 -17.10
CA LEU A 425 -16.94 -28.99 -18.40
C LEU A 425 -17.98 -28.24 -19.26
N LYS A 426 -19.13 -27.89 -18.68
CA LYS A 426 -20.19 -27.15 -19.39
C LYS A 426 -19.72 -25.76 -19.82
N LEU A 427 -19.06 -25.06 -18.92
CA LEU A 427 -18.53 -23.72 -19.22
C LEU A 427 -17.44 -23.78 -20.30
N SER A 428 -16.51 -24.75 -20.24
CA SER A 428 -15.42 -24.88 -21.21
C SER A 428 -15.94 -25.28 -22.61
N ARG A 429 -16.93 -26.19 -22.69
CA ARG A 429 -17.59 -26.53 -23.97
C ARG A 429 -18.26 -25.32 -24.61
N ILE A 430 -19.00 -24.53 -23.83
CA ILE A 430 -19.64 -23.30 -24.32
C ILE A 430 -18.59 -22.26 -24.70
N ALA A 431 -17.52 -22.11 -23.92
CA ALA A 431 -16.42 -21.20 -24.26
C ALA A 431 -15.80 -21.55 -25.63
N ALA A 432 -15.57 -22.83 -25.91
CA ALA A 432 -15.08 -23.29 -27.19
C ALA A 432 -16.10 -23.08 -28.34
N GLU A 433 -17.38 -23.36 -28.11
CA GLU A 433 -18.46 -23.15 -29.08
C GLU A 433 -18.58 -21.68 -29.54
N TYR A 434 -18.36 -20.73 -28.61
CA TYR A 434 -18.39 -19.29 -28.89
C TYR A 434 -17.01 -18.68 -29.15
N HIS A 435 -15.99 -19.49 -29.43
CA HIS A 435 -14.64 -19.09 -29.84
C HIS A 435 -13.97 -18.12 -28.85
N VAL A 436 -14.12 -18.39 -27.55
CA VAL A 436 -13.37 -17.67 -26.52
C VAL A 436 -11.88 -17.86 -26.76
N LYS A 437 -11.11 -16.76 -26.69
CA LYS A 437 -9.67 -16.83 -26.96
C LYS A 437 -8.88 -17.48 -25.84
N LYS A 438 -9.18 -17.11 -24.58
CA LYS A 438 -8.48 -17.64 -23.41
C LYS A 438 -9.42 -18.02 -22.28
N PHE A 439 -9.14 -19.16 -21.67
CA PHE A 439 -9.86 -19.68 -20.51
C PHE A 439 -8.86 -20.04 -19.42
N VAL A 440 -8.86 -19.27 -18.32
CA VAL A 440 -7.94 -19.44 -17.19
C VAL A 440 -8.70 -20.04 -16.01
N LEU A 441 -8.39 -21.30 -15.69
CA LEU A 441 -8.96 -22.01 -14.53
C LEU A 441 -8.14 -21.67 -13.27
N ILE A 442 -8.82 -21.19 -12.23
CA ILE A 442 -8.22 -21.09 -10.90
C ILE A 442 -8.17 -22.48 -10.26
N SER A 443 -6.96 -22.99 -10.02
CA SER A 443 -6.72 -24.28 -9.37
C SER A 443 -6.05 -24.12 -8.00
N THR A 444 -5.58 -25.20 -7.41
CA THR A 444 -5.05 -25.24 -6.05
C THR A 444 -3.96 -26.30 -5.91
N ASP A 445 -3.07 -26.12 -4.93
CA ASP A 445 -2.11 -27.10 -4.43
C ASP A 445 -2.75 -28.45 -4.07
N LYS A 446 -4.00 -28.45 -3.63
CA LYS A 446 -4.75 -29.65 -3.22
C LYS A 446 -5.17 -30.55 -4.39
N ALA A 447 -5.00 -30.09 -5.64
CA ALA A 447 -5.17 -30.92 -6.83
C ALA A 447 -3.96 -31.86 -7.06
N VAL A 448 -2.84 -31.63 -6.35
CA VAL A 448 -1.64 -32.46 -6.38
C VAL A 448 -1.77 -33.59 -5.37
N ASN A 449 -1.70 -34.85 -5.83
CA ASN A 449 -1.88 -36.06 -4.99
C ASN A 449 -3.05 -35.89 -4.00
N PRO A 450 -4.30 -35.69 -4.48
CA PRO A 450 -5.41 -35.31 -3.62
C PRO A 450 -5.73 -36.39 -2.58
N THR A 451 -5.92 -35.99 -1.33
CA THR A 451 -6.37 -36.84 -0.22
C THR A 451 -7.84 -36.61 0.13
N ASN A 452 -8.49 -35.68 -0.57
CA ASN A 452 -9.89 -35.30 -0.34
C ASN A 452 -10.60 -35.05 -1.68
N ILE A 453 -11.95 -35.15 -1.62
CA ILE A 453 -12.80 -35.05 -2.82
C ILE A 453 -12.76 -33.65 -3.46
N MET A 454 -12.55 -32.59 -2.67
CA MET A 454 -12.42 -31.23 -3.20
C MET A 454 -11.16 -31.13 -4.06
N GLY A 455 -10.01 -31.61 -3.58
CA GLY A 455 -8.76 -31.68 -4.34
C GLY A 455 -8.90 -32.54 -5.59
N ALA A 456 -9.50 -33.73 -5.47
CA ALA A 456 -9.77 -34.62 -6.60
C ALA A 456 -10.69 -33.96 -7.65
N SER A 457 -11.72 -33.21 -7.22
CA SER A 457 -12.56 -32.45 -8.15
C SER A 457 -11.79 -31.37 -8.91
N LYS A 458 -10.82 -30.70 -8.27
CA LYS A 458 -9.98 -29.71 -8.94
C LYS A 458 -8.99 -30.36 -9.90
N ARG A 459 -8.45 -31.52 -9.55
CA ARG A 459 -7.64 -32.32 -10.50
C ARG A 459 -8.44 -32.70 -11.74
N LEU A 460 -9.68 -33.17 -11.58
CA LEU A 460 -10.59 -33.43 -12.70
C LEU A 460 -10.85 -32.19 -13.55
N CYS A 461 -10.99 -30.99 -12.93
CA CYS A 461 -11.11 -29.73 -13.68
C CYS A 461 -9.87 -29.44 -14.54
N GLU A 462 -8.66 -29.68 -14.01
CA GLU A 462 -7.42 -29.54 -14.78
C GLU A 462 -7.38 -30.52 -15.96
N MET A 463 -7.81 -31.77 -15.76
CA MET A 463 -7.93 -32.76 -16.83
C MET A 463 -8.94 -32.30 -17.90
N VAL A 464 -10.11 -31.78 -17.48
CA VAL A 464 -11.14 -31.22 -18.40
C VAL A 464 -10.57 -30.13 -19.29
N ILE A 465 -9.89 -29.15 -18.73
CA ILE A 465 -9.38 -28.03 -19.54
C ILE A 465 -8.26 -28.46 -20.46
N GLN A 466 -7.42 -29.42 -20.07
CA GLN A 466 -6.38 -29.96 -20.94
C GLN A 466 -6.96 -30.78 -22.10
N MET A 467 -8.00 -31.59 -21.85
CA MET A 467 -8.75 -32.27 -22.92
C MET A 467 -9.34 -31.25 -23.89
N MET A 468 -10.03 -30.22 -23.36
CA MET A 468 -10.64 -29.17 -24.18
C MET A 468 -9.61 -28.39 -25.00
N ASN A 469 -8.42 -28.12 -24.45
CA ASN A 469 -7.32 -27.48 -25.18
C ASN A 469 -6.84 -28.28 -26.38
N ARG A 470 -6.78 -29.63 -26.28
CA ARG A 470 -6.39 -30.49 -27.40
C ARG A 470 -7.46 -30.59 -28.48
N GLN A 471 -8.72 -30.41 -28.12
CA GLN A 471 -9.87 -30.59 -29.01
C GLN A 471 -10.36 -29.31 -29.68
N THR A 472 -9.91 -28.13 -29.23
CA THR A 472 -10.47 -26.82 -29.65
C THR A 472 -9.40 -25.77 -29.86
N GLU A 473 -9.77 -24.62 -30.45
CA GLU A 473 -8.87 -23.48 -30.70
C GLU A 473 -8.74 -22.51 -29.52
N THR A 474 -9.51 -22.70 -28.45
CA THR A 474 -9.44 -21.88 -27.23
C THR A 474 -8.21 -22.27 -26.41
N ASP A 475 -7.40 -21.31 -26.00
CA ASP A 475 -6.28 -21.53 -25.09
C ASP A 475 -6.81 -21.79 -23.67
N PHE A 476 -6.86 -23.05 -23.26
CA PHE A 476 -7.25 -23.46 -21.92
C PHE A 476 -6.03 -23.67 -21.04
N VAL A 477 -5.99 -22.99 -19.87
CA VAL A 477 -4.89 -23.12 -18.93
C VAL A 477 -5.39 -23.17 -17.48
N ALA A 478 -4.60 -23.74 -16.58
CA ALA A 478 -4.85 -23.71 -15.14
C ALA A 478 -3.74 -22.96 -14.41
N VAL A 479 -4.10 -22.33 -13.28
CA VAL A 479 -3.14 -21.70 -12.37
C VAL A 479 -3.33 -22.26 -10.97
N ARG A 480 -2.31 -22.98 -10.48
CA ARG A 480 -2.24 -23.54 -9.13
C ARG A 480 -1.55 -22.59 -8.17
N PHE A 481 -2.14 -22.40 -7.02
CA PHE A 481 -1.51 -21.74 -5.88
C PHE A 481 -2.06 -22.30 -4.56
N GLY A 482 -1.33 -22.07 -3.48
CA GLY A 482 -1.68 -22.52 -2.13
C GLY A 482 -2.73 -21.65 -1.46
N ASN A 483 -2.63 -21.51 -0.14
CA ASN A 483 -3.62 -20.72 0.59
C ASN A 483 -3.42 -19.22 0.36
N VAL A 484 -4.54 -18.48 0.36
CA VAL A 484 -4.52 -17.02 0.32
C VAL A 484 -5.05 -16.45 1.63
N LEU A 485 -4.41 -15.38 2.09
CA LEU A 485 -4.73 -14.73 3.36
C LEU A 485 -6.10 -14.06 3.33
N GLY A 486 -6.83 -14.18 4.42
CA GLY A 486 -8.09 -13.45 4.60
C GLY A 486 -9.23 -13.89 3.68
N SER A 487 -9.12 -15.01 2.96
CA SER A 487 -10.22 -15.53 2.14
C SER A 487 -11.38 -16.02 3.03
N ASN A 488 -12.61 -15.87 2.54
CA ASN A 488 -13.81 -16.27 3.26
C ASN A 488 -13.74 -17.74 3.73
N GLY A 489 -14.00 -17.96 5.03
CA GLY A 489 -13.95 -19.28 5.65
C GLY A 489 -12.56 -19.90 5.78
N SER A 490 -11.48 -19.12 5.60
CA SER A 490 -10.10 -19.57 5.86
C SER A 490 -9.73 -19.46 7.34
N VAL A 491 -8.54 -19.96 7.68
CA VAL A 491 -8.05 -20.06 9.05
C VAL A 491 -7.93 -18.71 9.78
N ILE A 492 -7.53 -17.64 9.09
CA ILE A 492 -7.35 -16.31 9.70
C ILE A 492 -8.66 -15.69 10.17
N PRO A 493 -9.72 -15.57 9.35
CA PRO A 493 -11.03 -15.13 9.81
C PRO A 493 -11.58 -15.98 10.97
N LEU A 494 -11.34 -17.30 10.93
CA LEU A 494 -11.75 -18.19 12.02
C LEU A 494 -11.04 -17.84 13.32
N PHE A 495 -9.71 -17.71 13.28
CA PHE A 495 -8.91 -17.37 14.47
C PHE A 495 -9.28 -16.00 15.03
N LYS A 496 -9.47 -14.98 14.15
CA LYS A 496 -9.92 -13.66 14.59
C LYS A 496 -11.25 -13.73 15.35
N LYS A 497 -12.22 -14.46 14.79
CA LYS A 497 -13.51 -14.64 15.45
C LYS A 497 -13.37 -15.37 16.80
N GLN A 498 -12.58 -16.43 16.85
CA GLN A 498 -12.32 -17.16 18.11
C GLN A 498 -11.65 -16.28 19.17
N ILE A 499 -10.74 -15.40 18.77
CA ILE A 499 -10.09 -14.44 19.68
C ILE A 499 -11.10 -13.39 20.15
N GLU A 500 -11.93 -12.85 19.27
CA GLU A 500 -13.01 -11.90 19.60
C GLU A 500 -14.06 -12.51 20.55
N ASP A 501 -14.34 -13.82 20.40
CA ASP A 501 -15.25 -14.57 21.26
C ASP A 501 -14.61 -14.99 22.62
N GLY A 502 -13.31 -14.65 22.88
CA GLY A 502 -12.59 -14.99 24.11
C GLY A 502 -11.91 -16.36 24.09
N GLY A 503 -11.81 -16.99 22.94
CA GLY A 503 -11.12 -18.28 22.73
C GLY A 503 -11.98 -19.52 23.02
N PRO A 504 -11.39 -20.72 22.99
CA PRO A 504 -10.01 -21.02 22.60
C PRO A 504 -9.80 -20.91 21.07
N VAL A 505 -8.55 -20.65 20.66
CA VAL A 505 -8.15 -20.79 19.26
C VAL A 505 -7.87 -22.26 18.95
N THR A 506 -8.48 -22.80 17.90
CA THR A 506 -8.38 -24.20 17.55
C THR A 506 -7.42 -24.43 16.38
N VAL A 507 -6.34 -25.18 16.62
CA VAL A 507 -5.35 -25.62 15.63
C VAL A 507 -5.45 -27.12 15.45
N THR A 508 -5.41 -27.62 14.21
CA THR A 508 -5.59 -29.07 13.98
C THR A 508 -4.38 -29.89 14.42
N ASP A 509 -3.16 -29.44 14.13
CA ASP A 509 -1.92 -30.06 14.63
C ASP A 509 -0.82 -29.01 14.78
N LYS A 510 0.01 -29.10 15.81
CA LYS A 510 1.12 -28.18 16.07
C LYS A 510 2.16 -28.14 14.94
N ARG A 511 2.31 -29.22 14.21
CA ARG A 511 3.31 -29.40 13.14
C ARG A 511 2.81 -28.89 11.79
N ILE A 512 1.50 -28.61 11.63
CA ILE A 512 0.90 -28.28 10.34
C ILE A 512 1.50 -27.02 9.76
N ILE A 513 1.92 -27.09 8.51
CA ILE A 513 2.44 -25.96 7.75
C ILE A 513 1.57 -25.70 6.52
N ARG A 514 1.49 -24.45 6.10
CA ARG A 514 0.84 -24.04 4.87
C ARG A 514 1.62 -22.92 4.20
N TYR A 515 1.52 -22.86 2.89
CA TYR A 515 2.02 -21.73 2.12
C TYR A 515 0.95 -20.65 2.05
N PHE A 516 1.35 -19.40 2.18
CA PHE A 516 0.44 -18.26 2.11
C PHE A 516 0.92 -17.19 1.17
N MET A 517 -0.05 -16.59 0.48
CA MET A 517 0.13 -15.42 -0.37
C MET A 517 -1.03 -14.45 -0.10
N THR A 518 -0.85 -13.16 -0.32
CA THR A 518 -1.98 -12.22 -0.28
C THR A 518 -2.88 -12.42 -1.51
N ILE A 519 -4.16 -12.10 -1.39
CA ILE A 519 -5.09 -12.24 -2.52
C ILE A 519 -4.67 -11.34 -3.70
N PRO A 520 -4.27 -10.05 -3.49
CA PRO A 520 -3.80 -9.21 -4.59
C PRO A 520 -2.57 -9.75 -5.32
N GLU A 521 -1.60 -10.33 -4.58
CA GLU A 521 -0.41 -10.95 -5.18
C GLU A 521 -0.78 -12.16 -6.04
N ALA A 522 -1.60 -13.08 -5.50
CA ALA A 522 -2.04 -14.26 -6.22
C ALA A 522 -2.76 -13.88 -7.52
N VAL A 523 -3.65 -12.89 -7.46
CA VAL A 523 -4.41 -12.42 -8.63
C VAL A 523 -3.50 -11.74 -9.66
N ALA A 524 -2.54 -10.92 -9.23
CA ALA A 524 -1.58 -10.29 -10.16
C ALA A 524 -0.78 -11.36 -10.94
N LEU A 525 -0.32 -12.41 -10.25
CA LEU A 525 0.36 -13.53 -10.90
C LEU A 525 -0.56 -14.36 -11.78
N VAL A 526 -1.84 -14.52 -11.42
CA VAL A 526 -2.86 -15.19 -12.28
C VAL A 526 -3.09 -14.41 -13.57
N LEU A 527 -3.18 -13.09 -13.51
CA LEU A 527 -3.32 -12.25 -14.70
C LEU A 527 -2.09 -12.37 -15.60
N GLN A 528 -0.91 -12.38 -15.01
CA GLN A 528 0.33 -12.57 -15.76
C GLN A 528 0.48 -13.98 -16.34
N ALA A 529 0.07 -15.02 -15.63
CA ALA A 529 0.02 -16.38 -16.17
C ALA A 529 -0.95 -16.46 -17.38
N GLY A 530 -2.10 -15.77 -17.31
CA GLY A 530 -3.02 -15.62 -18.44
C GLY A 530 -2.41 -14.93 -19.65
N LEU A 531 -1.53 -13.95 -19.43
CA LEU A 531 -0.75 -13.29 -20.49
C LEU A 531 0.25 -14.28 -21.14
N TYR A 532 0.94 -15.09 -20.33
CA TYR A 532 1.94 -16.06 -20.81
C TYR A 532 1.34 -17.30 -21.45
N ALA A 533 0.06 -17.55 -21.27
CA ALA A 533 -0.63 -18.74 -21.70
C ALA A 533 -0.62 -18.92 -23.24
N HIS A 534 -0.29 -20.12 -23.70
CA HIS A 534 -0.34 -20.54 -25.11
C HIS A 534 -1.28 -21.74 -25.32
N GLY A 535 -1.85 -22.28 -24.24
CA GLY A 535 -2.80 -23.39 -24.23
C GLY A 535 -2.20 -24.71 -23.72
N GLY A 536 -2.90 -25.33 -22.78
CA GLY A 536 -2.53 -26.62 -22.17
C GLY A 536 -1.63 -26.53 -20.94
N GLU A 537 -1.12 -25.35 -20.58
CA GLU A 537 -0.23 -25.21 -19.44
C GLU A 537 -0.98 -25.31 -18.11
N ILE A 538 -0.29 -25.90 -17.13
CA ILE A 538 -0.62 -25.79 -15.72
C ILE A 538 0.43 -24.91 -15.08
N PHE A 539 0.11 -23.64 -14.87
CA PHE A 539 0.98 -22.71 -14.16
C PHE A 539 0.95 -22.99 -12.66
N VAL A 540 2.12 -22.89 -12.02
CA VAL A 540 2.30 -23.08 -10.59
C VAL A 540 2.97 -21.83 -10.03
N LEU A 541 2.28 -21.17 -9.07
CA LEU A 541 2.81 -19.97 -8.45
C LEU A 541 3.76 -20.32 -7.30
N ASP A 542 4.90 -19.65 -7.24
CA ASP A 542 5.82 -19.74 -6.10
C ASP A 542 5.19 -19.12 -4.86
N MET A 543 4.93 -19.94 -3.87
CA MET A 543 4.28 -19.55 -2.63
C MET A 543 5.28 -19.05 -1.57
N GLY A 544 6.58 -19.04 -1.84
CA GLY A 544 7.63 -18.66 -0.91
C GLY A 544 7.76 -19.62 0.28
N GLU A 545 8.14 -19.08 1.45
CA GLU A 545 8.40 -19.88 2.64
C GLU A 545 7.11 -20.42 3.30
N PRO A 546 7.12 -21.67 3.77
CA PRO A 546 5.99 -22.23 4.50
C PRO A 546 5.84 -21.63 5.90
N VAL A 547 4.60 -21.48 6.35
CA VAL A 547 4.24 -20.91 7.66
C VAL A 547 3.57 -21.97 8.54
N LYS A 548 4.03 -22.09 9.78
CA LYS A 548 3.36 -22.92 10.80
C LYS A 548 2.06 -22.26 11.22
N ILE A 549 0.98 -23.03 11.24
CA ILE A 549 -0.34 -22.52 11.65
C ILE A 549 -0.37 -22.16 13.14
N ASP A 550 0.40 -22.89 13.96
CA ASP A 550 0.57 -22.56 15.39
C ASP A 550 1.21 -21.17 15.58
N ASP A 551 2.30 -20.88 14.87
CA ASP A 551 2.97 -19.58 14.93
C ASP A 551 2.03 -18.45 14.45
N MET A 552 1.21 -18.72 13.43
CA MET A 552 0.20 -17.78 12.94
C MET A 552 -0.88 -17.51 14.00
N ALA A 553 -1.37 -18.53 14.70
CA ALA A 553 -2.33 -18.39 15.78
C ALA A 553 -1.78 -17.53 16.91
N ARG A 554 -0.56 -17.82 17.38
CA ARG A 554 0.15 -17.04 18.41
C ARG A 554 0.33 -15.59 17.99
N ASN A 555 0.75 -15.37 16.76
CA ASN A 555 0.92 -14.02 16.21
C ASN A 555 -0.40 -13.23 16.14
N LEU A 556 -1.52 -13.88 15.77
CA LEU A 556 -2.83 -13.22 15.75
C LEU A 556 -3.32 -12.85 17.15
N ILE A 557 -3.12 -13.71 18.14
CA ILE A 557 -3.46 -13.43 19.55
C ILE A 557 -2.68 -12.19 20.03
N ARG A 558 -1.35 -12.15 19.79
CA ARG A 558 -0.51 -11.00 20.16
C ARG A 558 -0.88 -9.73 19.42
N LEU A 559 -1.24 -9.81 18.13
CA LEU A 559 -1.73 -8.67 17.35
C LEU A 559 -3.06 -8.11 17.89
N SER A 560 -3.80 -8.92 18.62
CA SER A 560 -5.03 -8.49 19.30
C SER A 560 -4.77 -7.92 20.70
N GLY A 561 -3.49 -7.76 21.11
CA GLY A 561 -3.08 -7.25 22.41
C GLY A 561 -3.23 -8.26 23.56
N LEU A 562 -3.33 -9.55 23.24
CA LEU A 562 -3.54 -10.65 24.20
C LEU A 562 -2.34 -11.60 24.21
N GLU A 563 -2.12 -12.31 25.31
CA GLU A 563 -1.01 -13.25 25.47
C GLU A 563 -1.46 -14.70 25.19
N PRO A 564 -0.80 -15.42 24.24
CA PRO A 564 -1.09 -16.82 23.95
C PRO A 564 -0.89 -17.72 25.18
N ASP A 565 -1.80 -18.67 25.37
CA ASP A 565 -1.84 -19.65 26.50
C ASP A 565 -2.06 -19.02 27.89
N VAL A 566 -2.18 -17.68 27.98
CA VAL A 566 -2.55 -16.93 29.19
C VAL A 566 -3.96 -16.38 29.05
N ASP A 567 -4.15 -15.43 28.15
CA ASP A 567 -5.47 -14.80 27.90
C ASP A 567 -6.32 -15.66 26.96
N ILE A 568 -5.70 -16.24 25.92
CA ILE A 568 -6.36 -17.09 24.92
C ILE A 568 -5.61 -18.43 24.83
N GLN A 569 -6.31 -19.50 25.15
CA GLN A 569 -5.79 -20.88 25.04
C GLN A 569 -5.75 -21.33 23.57
N ILE A 570 -4.71 -22.08 23.19
CA ILE A 570 -4.61 -22.76 21.91
C ILE A 570 -4.89 -24.26 22.13
N VAL A 571 -5.92 -24.78 21.47
CA VAL A 571 -6.36 -26.17 21.57
C VAL A 571 -6.07 -26.93 20.29
N TYR A 572 -5.47 -28.12 20.39
CA TYR A 572 -5.18 -28.98 19.26
C TYR A 572 -6.28 -30.01 19.09
N THR A 573 -6.98 -29.98 17.93
CA THR A 573 -8.19 -30.77 17.70
C THR A 573 -7.97 -32.08 16.96
N GLY A 574 -6.75 -32.34 16.47
CA GLY A 574 -6.44 -33.43 15.54
C GLY A 574 -6.70 -33.03 14.06
N LEU A 575 -6.07 -33.75 13.14
CA LEU A 575 -6.27 -33.55 11.71
C LEU A 575 -7.71 -33.91 11.32
N ARG A 576 -8.27 -33.14 10.41
CA ARG A 576 -9.59 -33.41 9.83
C ARG A 576 -9.48 -34.49 8.74
N PRO A 577 -10.57 -35.23 8.42
CA PRO A 577 -10.59 -36.15 7.30
C PRO A 577 -10.11 -35.47 6.01
N GLY A 578 -9.16 -36.11 5.32
CA GLY A 578 -8.57 -35.59 4.07
C GLY A 578 -7.60 -34.41 4.25
N GLU A 579 -7.24 -34.00 5.48
CA GLU A 579 -6.29 -32.92 5.72
C GLU A 579 -4.85 -33.43 5.76
N LYS A 580 -3.93 -32.81 4.98
CA LYS A 580 -2.50 -33.12 5.01
C LYS A 580 -1.76 -32.30 6.06
N LEU A 581 -0.72 -32.87 6.68
CA LEU A 581 0.24 -32.10 7.49
C LEU A 581 1.01 -31.07 6.64
N TYR A 582 1.40 -31.47 5.43
CA TYR A 582 2.18 -30.69 4.48
C TYR A 582 1.48 -30.73 3.13
N GLU A 583 1.31 -29.56 2.49
CA GLU A 583 0.77 -29.47 1.13
C GLU A 583 1.89 -29.52 0.10
N GLU A 584 1.65 -30.18 -1.01
CA GLU A 584 2.57 -30.32 -2.14
C GLU A 584 2.16 -29.34 -3.25
N MET A 585 3.10 -28.56 -3.77
CA MET A 585 2.83 -27.65 -4.89
C MET A 585 2.87 -28.35 -6.24
N LEU A 586 3.61 -29.46 -6.35
CA LEU A 586 3.86 -30.22 -7.56
C LEU A 586 3.87 -31.73 -7.28
N MET A 587 3.53 -32.52 -8.29
CA MET A 587 3.85 -33.93 -8.30
C MET A 587 5.34 -34.13 -8.59
N SER A 588 5.95 -35.16 -8.01
CA SER A 588 7.37 -35.48 -8.23
C SER A 588 7.69 -35.77 -9.70
N GLU A 589 6.68 -36.11 -10.50
CA GLU A 589 6.76 -36.43 -11.94
C GLU A 589 6.52 -35.21 -12.84
N GLU A 590 5.99 -34.08 -12.29
CA GLU A 590 5.76 -32.86 -13.03
C GLU A 590 7.05 -32.02 -13.04
N GLY A 591 7.82 -32.08 -14.12
CA GLY A 591 8.97 -31.19 -14.35
C GLY A 591 8.54 -29.74 -14.38
N LEU A 592 9.37 -28.84 -13.80
CA LEU A 592 9.13 -27.39 -13.84
C LEU A 592 9.90 -26.74 -14.97
N LYS A 593 9.20 -25.96 -15.78
CA LYS A 593 9.80 -25.03 -16.75
C LYS A 593 9.70 -23.60 -16.19
N GLU A 594 10.78 -22.86 -16.32
CA GLU A 594 10.80 -21.44 -15.91
C GLU A 594 10.03 -20.59 -16.92
N THR A 595 9.42 -19.49 -16.41
CA THR A 595 8.85 -18.42 -17.22
C THR A 595 9.70 -17.14 -17.06
N PRO A 596 9.43 -16.07 -17.83
CA PRO A 596 10.10 -14.78 -17.61
C PRO A 596 9.88 -14.21 -16.20
N ASN A 597 8.81 -14.58 -15.51
CA ASN A 597 8.58 -14.25 -14.11
C ASN A 597 8.98 -15.41 -13.20
N LYS A 598 9.99 -15.22 -12.36
CA LYS A 598 10.53 -16.24 -11.45
C LYS A 598 9.52 -16.80 -10.45
N LEU A 599 8.39 -16.12 -10.24
CA LEU A 599 7.32 -16.58 -9.36
C LEU A 599 6.24 -17.41 -10.08
N ILE A 600 6.39 -17.63 -11.40
CA ILE A 600 5.46 -18.40 -12.21
C ILE A 600 6.23 -19.51 -12.91
N HIS A 601 5.88 -20.75 -12.64
CA HIS A 601 6.46 -21.93 -13.27
C HIS A 601 5.39 -22.65 -14.10
N VAL A 602 5.79 -23.45 -15.07
CA VAL A 602 4.90 -24.29 -15.87
C VAL A 602 5.17 -25.75 -15.54
N GLY A 603 4.14 -26.46 -15.09
CA GLY A 603 4.15 -27.90 -14.93
C GLY A 603 3.91 -28.62 -16.26
N GLU A 604 4.37 -29.86 -16.38
CA GLU A 604 4.10 -30.69 -17.56
C GLU A 604 2.60 -31.03 -17.67
N PRO A 605 2.09 -31.14 -18.90
CA PRO A 605 0.71 -31.57 -19.16
C PRO A 605 0.41 -32.94 -18.58
N ILE A 606 -0.84 -33.17 -18.17
CA ILE A 606 -1.31 -34.45 -17.70
C ILE A 606 -1.45 -35.40 -18.91
N GLU A 607 -0.72 -36.51 -18.89
CA GLU A 607 -0.91 -37.56 -19.87
C GLU A 607 -2.20 -38.32 -19.59
N MET A 608 -3.12 -38.33 -20.55
CA MET A 608 -4.38 -39.07 -20.46
C MET A 608 -4.94 -39.39 -21.85
N ASP A 609 -5.73 -40.46 -21.92
CA ASP A 609 -6.56 -40.78 -23.07
C ASP A 609 -7.86 -39.98 -23.03
N ASP A 610 -8.03 -39.07 -23.97
CA ASP A 610 -9.17 -38.14 -24.02
C ASP A 610 -10.50 -38.85 -24.25
N GLU A 611 -10.53 -39.92 -25.11
CA GLU A 611 -11.76 -40.69 -25.38
C GLU A 611 -12.21 -41.48 -24.15
N LEU A 612 -11.25 -42.08 -23.44
CA LEU A 612 -11.53 -42.78 -22.19
C LEU A 612 -12.00 -41.79 -21.13
N PHE A 613 -11.35 -40.63 -21.03
CA PHE A 613 -11.71 -39.61 -20.05
C PHE A 613 -13.11 -39.03 -20.30
N GLU A 614 -13.52 -38.83 -21.54
CA GLU A 614 -14.87 -38.37 -21.88
C GLU A 614 -15.95 -39.37 -21.42
N LYS A 615 -15.72 -40.69 -21.63
CA LYS A 615 -16.60 -41.74 -21.08
C LYS A 615 -16.65 -41.75 -19.55
N GLN A 616 -15.51 -41.48 -18.91
CA GLN A 616 -15.43 -41.36 -17.45
C GLN A 616 -16.18 -40.12 -16.93
N LEU A 617 -16.17 -39.00 -17.65
CA LEU A 617 -16.95 -37.83 -17.31
C LEU A 617 -18.47 -38.08 -17.39
N GLU A 618 -18.93 -38.85 -18.42
CA GLU A 618 -20.33 -39.28 -18.51
C GLU A 618 -20.71 -40.21 -17.35
N MET A 619 -19.83 -41.11 -16.96
CA MET A 619 -20.03 -41.97 -15.79
C MET A 619 -20.18 -41.14 -14.50
N LEU A 620 -19.29 -40.18 -14.30
CA LEU A 620 -19.33 -39.26 -13.16
C LEU A 620 -20.61 -38.42 -13.16
N GLU A 621 -21.09 -37.93 -14.31
CA GLU A 621 -22.33 -37.17 -14.42
C GLU A 621 -23.54 -38.02 -14.02
N LYS A 622 -23.62 -39.28 -14.51
CA LYS A 622 -24.69 -40.20 -14.13
C LYS A 622 -24.65 -40.54 -12.65
N ALA A 623 -23.47 -40.86 -12.11
CA ALA A 623 -23.30 -41.19 -10.69
C ALA A 623 -23.67 -40.03 -9.77
N CYS A 624 -23.16 -38.84 -10.00
CA CYS A 624 -23.43 -37.71 -9.12
C CYS A 624 -24.90 -37.20 -9.24
N THR A 625 -25.53 -37.34 -10.43
CA THR A 625 -26.93 -36.99 -10.63
C THR A 625 -27.89 -37.92 -9.86
N SER A 626 -27.53 -39.22 -9.75
CA SER A 626 -28.27 -40.22 -8.97
C SER A 626 -27.90 -40.23 -7.48
N GLU A 627 -27.09 -39.29 -7.00
CA GLU A 627 -26.61 -39.22 -5.60
C GLU A 627 -25.93 -40.53 -5.17
N ALA A 628 -25.02 -41.05 -6.02
CA ALA A 628 -24.32 -42.28 -5.75
C ALA A 628 -23.53 -42.23 -4.44
N LYS A 629 -23.68 -43.23 -3.58
CA LYS A 629 -23.01 -43.30 -2.27
C LYS A 629 -21.51 -43.58 -2.40
N ASP A 630 -21.12 -44.22 -3.48
CA ASP A 630 -19.75 -44.64 -3.82
C ASP A 630 -19.03 -43.65 -4.76
N ILE A 631 -19.51 -42.41 -4.85
CA ILE A 631 -18.94 -41.40 -5.76
C ILE A 631 -17.44 -41.16 -5.52
N LYS A 632 -16.95 -41.28 -4.28
CA LYS A 632 -15.52 -41.13 -3.95
C LYS A 632 -14.70 -42.25 -4.60
N GLN A 633 -15.17 -43.50 -4.59
CA GLN A 633 -14.54 -44.65 -5.24
C GLN A 633 -14.55 -44.50 -6.77
N ILE A 634 -15.68 -44.00 -7.31
CA ILE A 634 -15.79 -43.74 -8.75
C ILE A 634 -14.78 -42.64 -9.14
N VAL A 635 -14.65 -41.56 -8.37
CA VAL A 635 -13.61 -40.53 -8.61
C VAL A 635 -12.20 -41.11 -8.51
N ALA A 636 -11.92 -41.99 -7.53
CA ALA A 636 -10.62 -42.65 -7.37
C ALA A 636 -10.27 -43.55 -8.57
N SER A 637 -11.26 -44.15 -9.23
CA SER A 637 -11.02 -44.92 -10.44
C SER A 637 -10.55 -44.07 -11.63
N VAL A 638 -10.94 -42.77 -11.66
CA VAL A 638 -10.55 -41.80 -12.70
C VAL A 638 -9.26 -41.08 -12.34
N VAL A 639 -9.17 -40.54 -11.11
CA VAL A 639 -8.00 -39.84 -10.60
C VAL A 639 -7.13 -40.84 -9.83
N LYS A 640 -6.19 -41.48 -10.51
CA LYS A 640 -5.36 -42.54 -9.93
C LYS A 640 -4.53 -42.10 -8.70
N THR A 641 -4.26 -40.83 -8.57
CA THR A 641 -3.53 -40.25 -7.43
C THR A 641 -4.44 -39.89 -6.25
N TYR A 642 -5.76 -40.06 -6.40
CA TYR A 642 -6.71 -39.83 -5.30
C TYR A 642 -6.91 -41.10 -4.49
N HIS A 643 -6.56 -41.04 -3.24
CA HIS A 643 -6.75 -42.14 -2.28
C HIS A 643 -7.72 -41.62 -1.18
N PRO A 644 -9.04 -41.92 -1.32
CA PRO A 644 -9.98 -41.56 -0.26
C PRO A 644 -9.63 -42.38 0.98
N ASP A 645 -9.56 -41.73 2.15
CA ASP A 645 -9.46 -42.44 3.42
C ASP A 645 -10.71 -43.28 3.58
N LEU A 646 -10.57 -44.60 3.40
CA LEU A 646 -11.67 -45.57 3.48
C LEU A 646 -12.04 -45.93 4.91
N GLU A 647 -11.30 -45.39 5.90
CA GLU A 647 -11.53 -45.59 7.33
C GLU A 647 -11.75 -44.24 8.03
N ASN A 648 -13.03 -43.86 8.12
CA ASN A 648 -13.61 -43.18 9.31
C ASN A 648 -15.13 -43.28 9.25
#